data_c285dac7d9d1869d433b267432b6fb01
#
_entry.id   c285dac7d9d1869d433b267432b6fb01
#
_cell.length_a   1.000
_cell.length_b   1.000
_cell.length_c   1.000
_cell.angle_alpha   90.00
_cell.angle_beta   90.00
_cell.angle_gamma   90.00
#
_symmetry.space_group_name_H-M   'P 1'
#
loop_
_entity.id
_entity.type
_entity.pdbx_description
1 polymer ?
#
loop_
_entity_poly.entity_id
_entity_poly.type
_entity_poly.pdbx_seq_one_letter_code
_entity_poly.pdbx_strand_id
1 'polypeptide(L)'
;MEQYTVTGMSCAACAARVEKAVSGVKGVTSCSVSLLTNSMGVEGTADAEEIIAAVRNAGYDAALKKGNTERKTRPSSDTDALKDRETPVLKKRLIASLGFLIVLMYVSMGHMMWGWPLPPFFDNNHVAMGLLQLLLTVVIMVINQKFFISGFKSLRHRAPNMDALVALGATAAFGYSTFALFAMTDAQVKGNADAVMSYMHEFYFESAAMILALITLGKMLEARSKGKTTDALKGLMKLAPKTATLDRDGTEITVPIEQVAKGDVFVVRPGENIPVDGTVLEGNSAVDESTLTGESIPVDKTVGCTVSAGTFNQSGFIRCEATRVGEDTTLSQIIQMVSDAAATKAPIAKVADKVSGVFVPSVIAIAVITVTAWLIAGQTVGFALARGISVLVISCPCALGLATPVAIMVGNGMGAKNGILFKTAVSLEKTGKTQIVALDKTGTITQGEPKVTDMIPTGGRSEKELLSVAYALEKKSEHPLARAITQRAEQEGLAAGEAEQFKALPGNGLTASLDGAVLLGGSYKFISGQISVPDEIKGKSERLSEEGKTPLFFSCNGELYGIIAVADTIKEDSPQAIKEMRNMGIRVVMLTGDNERTAKAIGAKAGVDEVIAGVLPDGKESVIRELKKKGNVIMVGDGVNDAPALTSADIGIAIGAGADVAIDAADVVLMKSRLSDVPAAIRLSRATLRNIHENLFWAFIYNIIGIPLAAGVFISVLGWQLNPMFAAAAMSLSSFSVVTNALRLNFFRMHDSGRDHKIKNKLKTVTEKETKTMEKTLKIEGMMCGHCEMHVKKALEALDGVKKTEVSHKTGTAVVTLAKEISDDFLKKAVADQGYQVTDIQ
;
A
#
# COMPACT_ATOMS: atom_id res chain seq x y z
N MET A 1 -10.13 -10.82 -7.16
CA MET A 1 -9.14 -11.64 -6.40
C MET A 1 -9.89 -12.58 -5.46
N GLU A 2 -9.77 -13.89 -5.62
CA GLU A 2 -10.37 -14.86 -4.69
C GLU A 2 -9.51 -14.98 -3.42
N GLN A 3 -10.16 -15.09 -2.27
CA GLN A 3 -9.49 -15.25 -0.98
C GLN A 3 -9.66 -16.65 -0.42
N TYR A 4 -8.56 -17.20 0.10
CA TYR A 4 -8.50 -18.50 0.76
C TYR A 4 -7.92 -18.34 2.16
N THR A 5 -8.44 -19.11 3.12
CA THR A 5 -7.78 -19.29 4.42
C THR A 5 -6.80 -20.44 4.31
N VAL A 6 -5.53 -20.23 4.68
CA VAL A 6 -4.47 -21.24 4.63
C VAL A 6 -4.01 -21.55 6.04
N THR A 7 -4.00 -22.84 6.41
CA THR A 7 -3.60 -23.29 7.74
C THR A 7 -2.31 -24.11 7.72
N GLY A 8 -1.57 -24.12 8.84
CA GLY A 8 -0.32 -24.86 9.00
C GLY A 8 0.94 -24.10 8.63
N MET A 9 0.85 -22.83 8.18
CA MET A 9 2.01 -22.00 7.92
C MET A 9 2.60 -21.44 9.23
N SER A 10 3.91 -21.57 9.43
CA SER A 10 4.59 -21.11 10.65
C SER A 10 5.67 -20.08 10.39
N CYS A 11 6.07 -19.86 9.13
CA CYS A 11 7.17 -18.96 8.78
C CYS A 11 7.07 -18.47 7.31
N ALA A 12 7.88 -17.46 6.96
CA ALA A 12 7.95 -16.89 5.62
C ALA A 12 8.27 -17.92 4.53
N ALA A 13 9.15 -18.90 4.81
CA ALA A 13 9.48 -19.98 3.88
C ALA A 13 8.25 -20.86 3.57
N CYS A 14 7.35 -21.05 4.55
CA CYS A 14 6.09 -21.77 4.36
C CYS A 14 5.17 -21.01 3.39
N ALA A 15 5.02 -19.70 3.60
CA ALA A 15 4.22 -18.85 2.74
C ALA A 15 4.75 -18.81 1.30
N ALA A 16 6.07 -18.64 1.12
CA ALA A 16 6.71 -18.67 -0.20
C ALA A 16 6.51 -20.01 -0.93
N ARG A 17 6.48 -21.11 -0.20
CA ARG A 17 6.23 -22.43 -0.78
C ARG A 17 4.80 -22.60 -1.27
N VAL A 18 3.81 -22.17 -0.47
CA VAL A 18 2.40 -22.19 -0.89
C VAL A 18 2.23 -21.32 -2.12
N GLU A 19 2.79 -20.12 -2.12
CA GLU A 19 2.74 -19.18 -3.24
C GLU A 19 3.33 -19.78 -4.52
N LYS A 20 4.50 -20.44 -4.41
CA LYS A 20 5.13 -21.14 -5.55
C LYS A 20 4.28 -22.31 -6.07
N ALA A 21 3.65 -23.08 -5.19
CA ALA A 21 2.83 -24.23 -5.57
C ALA A 21 1.57 -23.77 -6.30
N VAL A 22 0.89 -22.72 -5.80
CA VAL A 22 -0.33 -22.19 -6.39
C VAL A 22 -0.04 -21.41 -7.67
N SER A 23 1.05 -20.63 -7.75
CA SER A 23 1.47 -19.95 -8.98
C SER A 23 1.83 -20.91 -10.11
N GLY A 24 2.04 -22.19 -9.83
CA GLY A 24 2.27 -23.25 -10.83
C GLY A 24 0.98 -23.86 -11.37
N VAL A 25 -0.19 -23.53 -10.83
CA VAL A 25 -1.50 -24.02 -11.29
C VAL A 25 -1.89 -23.30 -12.58
N LYS A 26 -2.36 -24.04 -13.57
CA LYS A 26 -2.76 -23.48 -14.87
C LYS A 26 -3.96 -22.56 -14.69
N GLY A 27 -3.85 -21.33 -15.20
CA GLY A 27 -4.91 -20.32 -15.07
C GLY A 27 -4.72 -19.33 -13.89
N VAL A 28 -3.72 -19.53 -13.02
CA VAL A 28 -3.36 -18.55 -12.00
C VAL A 28 -2.46 -17.48 -12.60
N THR A 29 -2.89 -16.23 -12.56
CA THR A 29 -2.11 -15.05 -13.01
C THR A 29 -1.26 -14.48 -11.88
N SER A 30 -1.81 -14.38 -10.68
CA SER A 30 -1.07 -13.95 -9.50
C SER A 30 -1.52 -14.71 -8.25
N CYS A 31 -0.57 -14.92 -7.33
CA CYS A 31 -0.84 -15.50 -6.03
C CYS A 31 -0.05 -14.74 -4.97
N SER A 32 -0.70 -14.38 -3.89
CA SER A 32 -0.08 -13.73 -2.74
C SER A 32 -0.54 -14.39 -1.44
N VAL A 33 0.41 -14.77 -0.60
CA VAL A 33 0.15 -15.49 0.65
C VAL A 33 0.56 -14.64 1.85
N SER A 34 -0.39 -14.31 2.72
CA SER A 34 -0.13 -13.56 3.95
C SER A 34 0.00 -14.50 5.15
N LEU A 35 1.19 -14.53 5.74
CA LEU A 35 1.45 -15.25 6.98
C LEU A 35 0.76 -14.60 8.19
N LEU A 36 0.46 -13.31 8.10
CA LEU A 36 -0.08 -12.52 9.19
C LEU A 36 -1.58 -12.78 9.40
N THR A 37 -2.32 -12.85 8.29
CA THR A 37 -3.76 -13.11 8.27
C THR A 37 -4.09 -14.58 8.02
N ASN A 38 -3.08 -15.44 7.80
CA ASN A 38 -3.26 -16.82 7.36
C ASN A 38 -4.17 -16.93 6.14
N SER A 39 -4.07 -15.97 5.22
CA SER A 39 -4.86 -15.89 4.00
C SER A 39 -4.01 -15.94 2.75
N MET A 40 -4.64 -16.29 1.65
CA MET A 40 -4.04 -16.31 0.32
C MET A 40 -5.02 -15.66 -0.63
N GLY A 41 -4.53 -14.67 -1.40
CA GLY A 41 -5.26 -14.07 -2.51
C GLY A 41 -4.76 -14.65 -3.84
N VAL A 42 -5.67 -15.09 -4.68
CA VAL A 42 -5.38 -15.65 -6.01
C VAL A 42 -6.16 -14.90 -7.07
N GLU A 43 -5.47 -14.53 -8.14
CA GLU A 43 -6.07 -13.96 -9.35
C GLU A 43 -5.86 -14.92 -10.51
N GLY A 44 -6.90 -15.07 -11.33
CA GLY A 44 -6.86 -15.96 -12.48
C GLY A 44 -8.19 -16.63 -12.72
N THR A 45 -8.18 -17.63 -13.60
CA THR A 45 -9.34 -18.45 -14.03
C THR A 45 -9.25 -19.90 -13.54
N ALA A 46 -8.30 -20.20 -12.64
CA ALA A 46 -8.09 -21.55 -12.10
C ALA A 46 -9.23 -21.95 -11.17
N ASP A 47 -9.61 -23.24 -11.18
CA ASP A 47 -10.64 -23.76 -10.30
C ASP A 47 -10.17 -23.80 -8.82
N ALA A 48 -11.11 -23.49 -7.90
CA ALA A 48 -10.84 -23.44 -6.47
C ALA A 48 -10.35 -24.80 -5.91
N GLU A 49 -10.85 -25.90 -6.44
CA GLU A 49 -10.43 -27.24 -6.02
C GLU A 49 -8.99 -27.54 -6.42
N GLU A 50 -8.55 -27.12 -7.63
CA GLU A 50 -7.17 -27.28 -8.09
C GLU A 50 -6.20 -26.45 -7.23
N ILE A 51 -6.61 -25.22 -6.86
CA ILE A 51 -5.85 -24.36 -5.95
C ILE A 51 -5.69 -25.01 -4.58
N ILE A 52 -6.78 -25.53 -4.00
CA ILE A 52 -6.75 -26.21 -2.70
C ILE A 52 -5.89 -27.47 -2.77
N ALA A 53 -5.99 -28.25 -3.85
CA ALA A 53 -5.16 -29.43 -4.05
C ALA A 53 -3.66 -29.08 -4.13
N ALA A 54 -3.30 -27.99 -4.82
CA ALA A 54 -1.91 -27.52 -4.89
C ALA A 54 -1.37 -27.13 -3.51
N VAL A 55 -2.17 -26.48 -2.67
CA VAL A 55 -1.80 -26.13 -1.29
C VAL A 55 -1.61 -27.40 -0.43
N ARG A 56 -2.51 -28.38 -0.56
CA ARG A 56 -2.39 -29.66 0.15
C ARG A 56 -1.15 -30.46 -0.27
N ASN A 57 -0.84 -30.50 -1.56
CA ASN A 57 0.37 -31.12 -2.08
C ASN A 57 1.65 -30.43 -1.58
N ALA A 58 1.59 -29.12 -1.33
CA ALA A 58 2.67 -28.39 -0.68
C ALA A 58 2.82 -28.69 0.83
N GLY A 59 1.88 -29.44 1.41
CA GLY A 59 1.91 -29.89 2.82
C GLY A 59 1.13 -29.02 3.79
N TYR A 60 0.28 -28.13 3.29
CA TYR A 60 -0.59 -27.20 4.04
C TYR A 60 -2.07 -27.49 3.75
N ASP A 61 -3.00 -26.80 4.41
CA ASP A 61 -4.41 -26.94 4.10
C ASP A 61 -5.01 -25.58 3.77
N ALA A 62 -5.97 -25.55 2.82
CA ALA A 62 -6.65 -24.35 2.39
C ALA A 62 -8.15 -24.57 2.27
N ALA A 63 -8.90 -23.48 2.51
CA ALA A 63 -10.34 -23.41 2.29
C ALA A 63 -10.68 -22.08 1.64
N LEU A 64 -11.57 -22.11 0.62
CA LEU A 64 -12.09 -20.91 -0.02
C LEU A 64 -12.85 -20.08 1.01
N LYS A 65 -12.57 -18.79 1.09
CA LYS A 65 -13.31 -17.84 1.90
C LYS A 65 -14.54 -17.42 1.08
N LYS A 66 -15.63 -18.20 1.15
CA LYS A 66 -16.87 -17.89 0.44
C LYS A 66 -17.45 -16.57 0.99
N GLY A 67 -17.74 -15.64 0.10
CA GLY A 67 -18.63 -14.52 0.36
C GLY A 67 -19.99 -15.02 0.87
N ASN A 68 -20.66 -14.23 1.65
CA ASN A 68 -21.80 -14.59 2.54
C ASN A 68 -23.10 -15.04 1.85
N THR A 69 -23.07 -15.53 0.59
CA THR A 69 -24.30 -15.84 -0.19
C THR A 69 -24.97 -17.17 0.12
N GLU A 70 -24.38 -18.07 0.93
CA GLU A 70 -24.98 -19.38 1.26
C GLU A 70 -24.82 -19.85 2.72
N ARG A 71 -24.95 -18.96 3.70
CA ARG A 71 -25.11 -19.38 5.11
C ARG A 71 -26.38 -18.82 5.74
N LYS A 72 -27.50 -19.32 5.32
CA LYS A 72 -28.70 -19.38 6.20
C LYS A 72 -28.46 -20.44 7.28
N THR A 73 -27.94 -20.04 8.45
CA THR A 73 -27.87 -20.77 9.73
C THR A 73 -26.46 -20.85 10.35
N ARG A 74 -25.95 -19.71 10.78
CA ARG A 74 -25.18 -19.47 12.02
C ARG A 74 -24.50 -18.09 11.90
N PRO A 75 -24.75 -17.14 12.81
CA PRO A 75 -24.05 -15.86 12.84
C PRO A 75 -22.64 -16.09 13.44
N SER A 76 -21.67 -16.46 12.61
CA SER A 76 -20.26 -16.31 12.99
C SER A 76 -19.81 -14.97 12.45
N SER A 77 -19.89 -13.95 13.29
CA SER A 77 -19.38 -12.61 13.00
C SER A 77 -17.94 -12.70 12.48
N ASP A 78 -17.59 -11.94 11.42
CA ASP A 78 -16.22 -11.82 10.90
C ASP A 78 -15.18 -11.41 11.97
N THR A 79 -15.64 -10.82 13.07
CA THR A 79 -14.86 -10.61 14.30
C THR A 79 -14.27 -11.88 14.89
N ASP A 80 -14.88 -13.06 14.67
CA ASP A 80 -14.35 -14.34 15.14
C ASP A 80 -13.14 -14.84 14.32
N ALA A 81 -13.01 -14.42 13.07
CA ALA A 81 -11.87 -14.75 12.22
C ALA A 81 -10.58 -14.01 12.64
N LEU A 82 -10.72 -12.82 13.23
CA LEU A 82 -9.60 -12.00 13.72
C LEU A 82 -9.31 -12.20 15.22
N LYS A 83 -10.02 -13.09 15.91
CA LYS A 83 -9.71 -13.42 17.31
C LYS A 83 -8.36 -14.11 17.39
N ASP A 84 -7.52 -13.61 18.29
CA ASP A 84 -6.24 -14.23 18.63
C ASP A 84 -6.50 -15.56 19.38
N ARG A 85 -6.50 -16.66 18.64
CA ARG A 85 -6.65 -18.02 19.16
C ARG A 85 -5.30 -18.67 19.49
N GLU A 86 -4.20 -18.12 18.98
CA GLU A 86 -2.86 -18.70 19.13
C GLU A 86 -2.21 -18.31 20.46
N THR A 87 -2.29 -17.05 20.86
CA THR A 87 -1.66 -16.55 22.10
C THR A 87 -2.12 -17.31 23.35
N PRO A 88 -3.43 -17.61 23.58
CA PRO A 88 -3.86 -18.37 24.76
C PRO A 88 -3.28 -19.78 24.81
N VAL A 89 -3.17 -20.45 23.65
CA VAL A 89 -2.63 -21.79 23.55
C VAL A 89 -1.12 -21.78 23.82
N LEU A 90 -0.37 -20.85 23.20
CA LEU A 90 1.06 -20.69 23.42
C LEU A 90 1.37 -20.30 24.86
N LYS A 91 0.56 -19.43 25.48
CA LYS A 91 0.69 -19.06 26.88
C LYS A 91 0.54 -20.25 27.83
N LYS A 92 -0.46 -21.11 27.60
CA LYS A 92 -0.64 -22.34 28.41
C LYS A 92 0.54 -23.27 28.26
N ARG A 93 1.05 -23.48 27.04
CA ARG A 93 2.22 -24.31 26.79
C ARG A 93 3.48 -23.74 27.44
N LEU A 94 3.70 -22.43 27.34
CA LEU A 94 4.83 -21.75 27.96
C LEU A 94 4.81 -21.91 29.47
N ILE A 95 3.67 -21.67 30.13
CA ILE A 95 3.54 -21.80 31.60
C ILE A 95 3.83 -23.26 32.01
N ALA A 96 3.27 -24.25 31.29
CA ALA A 96 3.56 -25.64 31.58
C ALA A 96 5.04 -25.98 31.40
N SER A 97 5.65 -25.55 30.27
CA SER A 97 7.08 -25.77 30.01
C SER A 97 7.99 -25.11 31.06
N LEU A 98 7.64 -23.85 31.48
CA LEU A 98 8.40 -23.14 32.52
C LEU A 98 8.32 -23.83 33.88
N GLY A 99 7.19 -24.40 34.26
CA GLY A 99 7.05 -25.15 35.50
C GLY A 99 8.03 -26.32 35.58
N PHE A 100 8.10 -27.15 34.54
CA PHE A 100 9.05 -28.27 34.47
C PHE A 100 10.51 -27.79 34.27
N LEU A 101 10.71 -26.70 33.50
CA LEU A 101 12.03 -26.14 33.28
C LEU A 101 12.67 -25.60 34.57
N ILE A 102 11.90 -24.92 35.42
CA ILE A 102 12.42 -24.43 36.73
C ILE A 102 12.91 -25.59 37.57
N VAL A 103 12.17 -26.71 37.64
CA VAL A 103 12.60 -27.91 38.35
C VAL A 103 13.87 -28.49 37.73
N LEU A 104 13.92 -28.58 36.41
CA LEU A 104 15.08 -29.05 35.66
C LEU A 104 16.33 -28.19 35.94
N MET A 105 16.17 -26.85 35.89
CA MET A 105 17.28 -25.92 36.20
C MET A 105 17.73 -25.96 37.65
N TYR A 106 16.80 -26.20 38.57
CA TYR A 106 17.13 -26.41 39.96
C TYR A 106 18.07 -27.62 40.16
N VAL A 107 17.74 -28.74 39.48
CA VAL A 107 18.50 -29.98 39.57
C VAL A 107 19.84 -29.88 38.81
N SER A 108 19.84 -29.36 37.57
CA SER A 108 21.04 -29.30 36.73
C SER A 108 22.03 -28.23 37.18
N MET A 109 21.59 -26.96 37.26
CA MET A 109 22.47 -25.81 37.60
C MET A 109 22.47 -25.50 39.08
N GLY A 110 21.28 -25.48 39.73
CA GLY A 110 21.15 -25.10 41.14
C GLY A 110 21.95 -26.02 42.05
N HIS A 111 21.80 -27.29 41.90
CA HIS A 111 22.56 -28.26 42.74
C HIS A 111 24.03 -28.31 42.34
N MET A 112 24.33 -28.47 41.01
CA MET A 112 25.70 -28.70 40.55
C MET A 112 26.62 -27.46 40.70
N MET A 113 26.10 -26.24 40.41
CA MET A 113 26.93 -25.03 40.46
C MET A 113 26.89 -24.30 41.81
N TRP A 114 25.75 -24.33 42.51
CA TRP A 114 25.53 -23.57 43.74
C TRP A 114 25.26 -24.46 44.96
N GLY A 115 25.28 -25.80 44.79
CA GLY A 115 25.13 -26.72 45.94
C GLY A 115 23.73 -26.69 46.57
N TRP A 116 22.68 -26.34 45.84
CA TRP A 116 21.32 -26.28 46.38
C TRP A 116 20.87 -27.66 46.87
N PRO A 117 20.18 -27.75 48.03
CA PRO A 117 19.84 -29.04 48.63
C PRO A 117 18.91 -29.88 47.72
N LEU A 118 19.25 -31.14 47.59
CA LEU A 118 18.41 -32.17 47.00
C LEU A 118 18.09 -33.25 48.08
N PRO A 119 17.03 -34.04 47.84
CA PRO A 119 16.78 -35.18 48.71
C PRO A 119 18.02 -36.11 48.79
N PRO A 120 18.30 -36.70 49.94
CA PRO A 120 19.54 -37.52 50.15
C PRO A 120 19.71 -38.68 49.18
N PHE A 121 18.64 -39.13 48.53
CA PHE A 121 18.66 -40.16 47.50
C PHE A 121 19.54 -39.78 46.28
N PHE A 122 19.69 -38.48 46.00
CA PHE A 122 20.49 -37.95 44.92
C PHE A 122 21.97 -37.71 45.28
N ASP A 123 22.33 -37.79 46.54
CA ASP A 123 23.70 -37.55 46.98
C ASP A 123 24.65 -38.58 46.37
N ASN A 124 25.62 -38.12 45.59
CA ASN A 124 26.53 -38.95 44.78
C ASN A 124 25.87 -39.93 43.79
N ASN A 125 24.55 -39.81 43.55
CA ASN A 125 23.84 -40.63 42.60
C ASN A 125 23.62 -39.84 41.27
N HIS A 126 24.72 -39.71 40.51
CA HIS A 126 24.72 -38.94 39.25
C HIS A 126 23.81 -39.56 38.19
N VAL A 127 23.63 -40.90 38.18
CA VAL A 127 22.69 -41.56 37.26
C VAL A 127 21.24 -41.18 37.54
N ALA A 128 20.84 -41.18 38.83
CA ALA A 128 19.47 -40.76 39.18
C ALA A 128 19.19 -39.29 38.79
N MET A 129 20.20 -38.43 38.96
CA MET A 129 20.10 -37.02 38.52
C MET A 129 19.94 -36.90 36.98
N GLY A 130 20.72 -37.64 36.20
CA GLY A 130 20.61 -37.71 34.76
C GLY A 130 19.27 -38.26 34.29
N LEU A 131 18.74 -39.29 34.93
CA LEU A 131 17.40 -39.84 34.63
C LEU A 131 16.29 -38.84 34.93
N LEU A 132 16.37 -38.10 36.04
CA LEU A 132 15.40 -37.06 36.36
C LEU A 132 15.42 -35.95 35.31
N GLN A 133 16.62 -35.51 34.89
CA GLN A 133 16.77 -34.50 33.83
C GLN A 133 16.18 -34.99 32.50
N LEU A 134 16.43 -36.25 32.12
CA LEU A 134 15.88 -36.91 30.93
C LEU A 134 14.33 -36.87 30.96
N LEU A 135 13.72 -37.34 32.08
CA LEU A 135 12.26 -37.39 32.22
C LEU A 135 11.62 -36.00 32.12
N LEU A 136 12.18 -35.01 32.82
CA LEU A 136 11.67 -33.62 32.76
C LEU A 136 11.79 -33.06 31.34
N THR A 137 12.89 -33.32 30.64
CA THR A 137 13.10 -32.89 29.28
C THR A 137 12.09 -33.53 28.30
N VAL A 138 11.83 -34.84 28.46
CA VAL A 138 10.80 -35.53 27.65
C VAL A 138 9.43 -34.91 27.82
N VAL A 139 9.03 -34.58 29.05
CA VAL A 139 7.76 -33.90 29.28
C VAL A 139 7.67 -32.54 28.54
N ILE A 140 8.76 -31.73 28.59
CA ILE A 140 8.83 -30.46 27.87
C ILE A 140 8.79 -30.69 26.35
N MET A 141 9.45 -31.69 25.82
CA MET A 141 9.41 -32.09 24.41
C MET A 141 8.00 -32.48 23.97
N VAL A 142 7.26 -33.24 24.78
CA VAL A 142 5.89 -33.65 24.52
C VAL A 142 4.93 -32.42 24.54
N ILE A 143 5.07 -31.53 25.51
CA ILE A 143 4.31 -30.26 25.54
C ILE A 143 4.50 -29.47 24.23
N ASN A 144 5.72 -29.52 23.69
CA ASN A 144 6.13 -28.77 22.50
C ASN A 144 6.25 -29.65 21.24
N GLN A 145 5.58 -30.80 21.17
CA GLN A 145 5.67 -31.78 20.06
C GLN A 145 5.38 -31.20 18.67
N LYS A 146 4.60 -30.09 18.58
CA LYS A 146 4.32 -29.42 17.30
C LYS A 146 5.59 -29.02 16.55
N PHE A 147 6.65 -28.59 17.23
CA PHE A 147 7.92 -28.22 16.59
C PHE A 147 8.56 -29.43 15.89
N PHE A 148 8.50 -30.59 16.52
CA PHE A 148 9.08 -31.84 15.96
C PHE A 148 8.24 -32.34 14.79
N ILE A 149 6.90 -32.37 14.93
CA ILE A 149 5.99 -32.82 13.86
C ILE A 149 6.14 -31.91 12.63
N SER A 150 6.08 -30.58 12.80
CA SER A 150 6.22 -29.60 11.72
C SER A 150 7.63 -29.63 11.12
N GLY A 151 8.67 -29.66 11.95
CA GLY A 151 10.06 -29.65 11.55
C GLY A 151 10.45 -30.90 10.73
N PHE A 152 10.17 -32.09 11.22
CA PHE A 152 10.49 -33.35 10.50
C PHE A 152 9.62 -33.52 9.25
N LYS A 153 8.33 -33.10 9.29
CA LYS A 153 7.50 -33.08 8.08
C LYS A 153 8.12 -32.18 6.99
N SER A 154 8.63 -31.01 7.36
CA SER A 154 9.25 -30.08 6.41
C SER A 154 10.55 -30.61 5.82
N LEU A 155 11.37 -31.30 6.63
CA LEU A 155 12.61 -31.99 6.18
C LEU A 155 12.29 -33.09 5.18
N ARG A 156 11.29 -33.94 5.49
CA ARG A 156 10.87 -35.04 4.59
C ARG A 156 10.43 -34.53 3.22
N HIS A 157 9.79 -33.33 3.17
CA HIS A 157 9.36 -32.69 1.93
C HIS A 157 10.48 -31.84 1.28
N ARG A 158 11.74 -31.97 1.72
CA ARG A 158 12.89 -31.18 1.22
C ARG A 158 12.70 -29.68 1.22
N ALA A 159 11.96 -29.17 2.21
CA ALA A 159 11.67 -27.74 2.39
C ALA A 159 11.80 -27.40 3.88
N PRO A 160 13.02 -27.44 4.42
CA PRO A 160 13.25 -27.18 5.83
C PRO A 160 12.75 -25.77 6.19
N ASN A 161 12.01 -25.70 7.28
CA ASN A 161 11.48 -24.46 7.86
C ASN A 161 12.17 -24.15 9.21
N MET A 162 11.73 -23.10 9.86
CA MET A 162 12.22 -22.72 11.18
C MET A 162 12.06 -23.85 12.21
N ASP A 163 10.92 -24.54 12.20
CA ASP A 163 10.66 -25.63 13.15
C ASP A 163 11.64 -26.80 12.94
N ALA A 164 12.18 -26.98 11.72
CA ALA A 164 13.21 -27.96 11.44
C ALA A 164 14.53 -27.66 12.17
N LEU A 165 14.95 -26.39 12.25
CA LEU A 165 16.17 -26.01 12.97
C LEU A 165 16.02 -26.29 14.46
N VAL A 166 14.86 -25.96 15.03
CA VAL A 166 14.52 -26.22 16.43
C VAL A 166 14.47 -27.71 16.73
N ALA A 167 13.78 -28.46 15.87
CA ALA A 167 13.64 -29.92 16.02
C ALA A 167 15.02 -30.63 15.95
N LEU A 168 15.87 -30.26 14.98
CA LEU A 168 17.21 -30.78 14.84
C LEU A 168 18.07 -30.44 16.06
N GLY A 169 18.10 -29.18 16.50
CA GLY A 169 18.88 -28.74 17.65
C GLY A 169 18.46 -29.42 18.95
N ALA A 170 17.15 -29.44 19.26
CA ALA A 170 16.65 -30.09 20.46
C ALA A 170 16.80 -31.62 20.43
N THR A 171 16.60 -32.28 19.27
CA THR A 171 16.80 -33.70 19.13
C THR A 171 18.27 -34.09 19.27
N ALA A 172 19.19 -33.29 18.69
CA ALA A 172 20.62 -33.52 18.81
C ALA A 172 21.10 -33.38 20.27
N ALA A 173 20.65 -32.33 20.97
CA ALA A 173 20.98 -32.13 22.39
C ALA A 173 20.43 -33.26 23.26
N PHE A 174 19.18 -33.65 23.07
CA PHE A 174 18.54 -34.75 23.81
C PHE A 174 19.20 -36.11 23.50
N GLY A 175 19.42 -36.41 22.23
CA GLY A 175 20.02 -37.68 21.79
C GLY A 175 21.44 -37.85 22.33
N TYR A 176 22.29 -36.82 22.23
CA TYR A 176 23.63 -36.86 22.77
C TYR A 176 23.63 -36.98 24.29
N SER A 177 22.81 -36.24 25.03
CA SER A 177 22.70 -36.36 26.47
C SER A 177 22.23 -37.74 26.92
N THR A 178 21.32 -38.36 26.14
CA THR A 178 20.88 -39.73 26.37
C THR A 178 22.06 -40.71 26.18
N PHE A 179 22.84 -40.54 25.10
CA PHE A 179 24.05 -41.35 24.88
C PHE A 179 25.05 -41.16 26.03
N ALA A 180 25.33 -39.92 26.45
CA ALA A 180 26.23 -39.61 27.56
C ALA A 180 25.74 -40.24 28.88
N LEU A 181 24.42 -40.28 29.12
CA LEU A 181 23.84 -40.95 30.29
C LEU A 181 24.08 -42.46 30.25
N PHE A 182 23.92 -43.14 29.10
CA PHE A 182 24.24 -44.55 28.97
C PHE A 182 25.75 -44.81 29.15
N ALA A 183 26.63 -43.98 28.57
CA ALA A 183 28.06 -44.07 28.75
C ALA A 183 28.50 -43.85 30.22
N MET A 184 27.80 -42.94 30.90
CA MET A 184 28.00 -42.69 32.34
C MET A 184 27.60 -43.90 33.19
N THR A 185 26.52 -44.62 32.86
CA THR A 185 26.15 -45.84 33.57
C THR A 185 27.23 -46.94 33.44
N ASP A 186 27.81 -47.12 32.22
CA ASP A 186 28.92 -48.05 32.00
C ASP A 186 30.16 -47.63 32.78
N ALA A 187 30.52 -46.35 32.81
CA ALA A 187 31.64 -45.83 33.61
C ALA A 187 31.43 -46.02 35.11
N GLN A 188 30.20 -45.87 35.61
CA GLN A 188 29.88 -46.10 37.02
C GLN A 188 29.99 -47.58 37.40
N VAL A 189 29.53 -48.48 36.55
CA VAL A 189 29.67 -49.94 36.74
C VAL A 189 31.17 -50.36 36.80
N LYS A 190 32.02 -49.70 36.00
CA LYS A 190 33.46 -49.89 35.96
C LYS A 190 34.22 -49.18 37.10
N GLY A 191 33.56 -48.47 37.97
CA GLY A 191 34.17 -47.74 39.08
C GLY A 191 35.03 -46.52 38.68
N ASN A 192 34.89 -46.02 37.47
CA ASN A 192 35.65 -44.86 36.95
C ASN A 192 34.94 -43.53 37.27
N ALA A 193 35.25 -42.99 38.46
CA ALA A 193 34.60 -41.75 38.92
C ALA A 193 34.91 -40.52 38.04
N ASP A 194 36.10 -40.41 37.48
CA ASP A 194 36.50 -39.29 36.63
C ASP A 194 35.70 -39.28 35.32
N ALA A 195 35.48 -40.45 34.70
CA ALA A 195 34.66 -40.57 33.50
C ALA A 195 33.19 -40.29 33.79
N VAL A 196 32.65 -40.68 34.96
CA VAL A 196 31.28 -40.33 35.39
C VAL A 196 31.10 -38.84 35.46
N MET A 197 32.03 -38.10 36.10
CA MET A 197 32.00 -36.65 36.19
C MET A 197 32.13 -35.98 34.83
N SER A 198 33.01 -36.49 33.95
CA SER A 198 33.15 -35.96 32.57
C SER A 198 31.85 -36.05 31.79
N TYR A 199 31.19 -37.22 31.78
CA TYR A 199 29.90 -37.39 31.08
C TYR A 199 28.78 -36.55 31.70
N MET A 200 28.79 -36.33 33.02
CA MET A 200 27.81 -35.52 33.69
C MET A 200 27.87 -34.03 33.24
N HIS A 201 29.08 -33.53 33.01
CA HIS A 201 29.30 -32.16 32.49
C HIS A 201 28.96 -32.04 30.99
N GLU A 202 28.79 -33.13 30.27
CA GLU A 202 28.40 -33.16 28.87
C GLU A 202 26.89 -33.32 28.66
N PHE A 203 26.05 -33.18 29.68
CA PHE A 203 24.62 -33.20 29.53
C PHE A 203 24.13 -31.85 28.97
N TYR A 204 23.24 -31.92 27.98
CA TYR A 204 22.55 -30.78 27.32
C TYR A 204 21.01 -30.90 27.43
N PHE A 205 20.50 -31.70 28.42
CA PHE A 205 19.06 -31.82 28.67
C PHE A 205 18.40 -30.50 28.96
N GLU A 206 19.02 -29.65 29.81
CA GLU A 206 18.53 -28.29 30.09
C GLU A 206 18.58 -27.40 28.84
N SER A 207 19.59 -27.57 27.98
CA SER A 207 19.70 -26.82 26.74
C SER A 207 18.55 -27.15 25.78
N ALA A 208 18.20 -28.45 25.60
CA ALA A 208 17.07 -28.88 24.78
C ALA A 208 15.75 -28.32 25.31
N ALA A 209 15.53 -28.38 26.62
CA ALA A 209 14.34 -27.86 27.28
C ALA A 209 14.23 -26.33 27.19
N MET A 210 15.35 -25.63 27.43
CA MET A 210 15.43 -24.17 27.38
C MET A 210 15.20 -23.65 25.97
N ILE A 211 15.76 -24.27 24.94
CA ILE A 211 15.52 -23.93 23.52
C ILE A 211 14.01 -23.96 23.24
N LEU A 212 13.32 -25.04 23.62
CA LEU A 212 11.87 -25.17 23.38
C LEU A 212 11.05 -24.12 24.14
N ALA A 213 11.39 -23.86 25.40
CA ALA A 213 10.71 -22.86 26.22
C ALA A 213 10.89 -21.43 25.68
N LEU A 214 12.14 -21.04 25.35
CA LEU A 214 12.46 -19.71 24.83
C LEU A 214 11.85 -19.48 23.44
N ILE A 215 11.86 -20.48 22.58
CA ILE A 215 11.21 -20.39 21.27
C ILE A 215 9.69 -20.28 21.43
N THR A 216 9.09 -21.01 22.38
CA THR A 216 7.66 -20.89 22.69
C THR A 216 7.33 -19.49 23.23
N LEU A 217 8.21 -18.91 24.06
CA LEU A 217 8.11 -17.53 24.52
C LEU A 217 8.18 -16.56 23.31
N GLY A 218 9.17 -16.72 22.44
CA GLY A 218 9.31 -15.91 21.23
C GLY A 218 8.05 -15.96 20.35
N LYS A 219 7.52 -17.16 20.08
CA LYS A 219 6.27 -17.33 19.32
C LYS A 219 5.04 -16.76 20.02
N MET A 220 4.96 -16.83 21.34
CA MET A 220 3.87 -16.21 22.09
C MET A 220 3.92 -14.66 21.99
N LEU A 221 5.11 -14.07 22.11
CA LEU A 221 5.29 -12.63 21.94
C LEU A 221 4.98 -12.20 20.49
N GLU A 222 5.37 -13.01 19.52
CA GLU A 222 5.04 -12.83 18.10
C GLU A 222 3.52 -12.84 17.89
N ALA A 223 2.81 -13.88 18.37
CA ALA A 223 1.36 -14.00 18.22
C ALA A 223 0.61 -12.85 18.89
N ARG A 224 1.01 -12.46 20.12
CA ARG A 224 0.45 -11.30 20.82
C ARG A 224 0.65 -10.00 20.05
N SER A 225 1.79 -9.84 19.43
CA SER A 225 2.12 -8.64 18.66
C SER A 225 1.37 -8.59 17.34
N LYS A 226 1.21 -9.72 16.66
CA LYS A 226 0.31 -9.85 15.50
C LYS A 226 -1.13 -9.46 15.87
N GLY A 227 -1.62 -9.90 17.02
CA GLY A 227 -2.94 -9.51 17.53
C GLY A 227 -3.11 -8.00 17.68
N LYS A 228 -2.07 -7.28 18.17
CA LYS A 228 -2.09 -5.82 18.29
C LYS A 228 -2.05 -5.09 16.96
N THR A 229 -1.41 -5.64 15.94
CA THR A 229 -1.36 -5.02 14.60
C THR A 229 -2.70 -5.07 13.88
N THR A 230 -3.56 -6.04 14.23
CA THR A 230 -4.93 -6.14 13.69
C THR A 230 -5.95 -5.29 14.46
N ASP A 231 -5.56 -4.61 15.54
CA ASP A 231 -6.50 -3.87 16.39
C ASP A 231 -7.11 -2.65 15.67
N ALA A 232 -6.41 -2.04 14.70
CA ALA A 232 -6.96 -0.97 13.87
C ALA A 232 -8.15 -1.48 13.03
N LEU A 233 -8.00 -2.65 12.38
CA LEU A 233 -9.07 -3.28 11.60
C LEU A 233 -10.23 -3.70 12.49
N LYS A 234 -9.95 -4.31 13.67
CA LYS A 234 -10.98 -4.63 14.67
C LYS A 234 -11.70 -3.38 15.17
N GLY A 235 -11.00 -2.26 15.29
CA GLY A 235 -11.57 -0.96 15.65
C GLY A 235 -12.62 -0.54 14.64
N LEU A 236 -12.31 -0.56 13.35
CA LEU A 236 -13.25 -0.23 12.26
C LEU A 236 -14.45 -1.19 12.25
N MET A 237 -14.24 -2.50 12.39
CA MET A 237 -15.33 -3.49 12.42
C MET A 237 -16.27 -3.34 13.62
N LYS A 238 -15.78 -2.81 14.74
CA LYS A 238 -16.63 -2.54 15.92
C LYS A 238 -17.59 -1.36 15.75
N LEU A 239 -17.33 -0.49 14.78
CA LEU A 239 -18.17 0.67 14.48
C LEU A 239 -19.45 0.29 13.73
N ALA A 240 -19.44 -0.85 13.04
CA ALA A 240 -20.61 -1.36 12.34
C ALA A 240 -21.71 -1.74 13.34
N PRO A 241 -22.87 -1.07 13.32
CA PRO A 241 -24.02 -1.44 14.13
C PRO A 241 -24.51 -2.85 13.78
N LYS A 242 -25.07 -3.54 14.76
CA LYS A 242 -25.63 -4.89 14.53
C LYS A 242 -27.12 -4.86 14.19
N THR A 243 -27.79 -3.77 14.47
CA THR A 243 -29.22 -3.57 14.26
C THR A 243 -29.49 -2.21 13.68
N ALA A 244 -30.59 -2.08 12.96
CA ALA A 244 -31.14 -0.82 12.47
C ALA A 244 -32.60 -0.67 12.91
N THR A 245 -33.06 0.55 13.17
CA THR A 245 -34.45 0.85 13.41
C THR A 245 -35.07 1.34 12.11
N LEU A 246 -35.94 0.53 11.50
CA LEU A 246 -36.64 0.86 10.28
C LEU A 246 -38.02 1.46 10.61
N ASP A 247 -38.42 2.43 9.81
CA ASP A 247 -39.79 2.96 9.81
C ASP A 247 -40.58 2.29 8.67
N ARG A 248 -41.52 1.43 9.00
CA ARG A 248 -42.44 0.80 8.06
C ARG A 248 -43.86 1.24 8.35
N ASP A 249 -44.42 2.04 7.47
CA ASP A 249 -45.76 2.59 7.54
C ASP A 249 -46.05 3.34 8.88
N GLY A 250 -45.09 4.12 9.39
CA GLY A 250 -45.19 4.85 10.65
C GLY A 250 -44.95 4.02 11.90
N THR A 251 -44.53 2.76 11.74
CA THR A 251 -44.19 1.87 12.87
C THR A 251 -42.68 1.60 12.86
N GLU A 252 -42.02 1.92 13.96
CA GLU A 252 -40.61 1.64 14.13
C GLU A 252 -40.36 0.19 14.53
N ILE A 253 -39.53 -0.51 13.76
CA ILE A 253 -39.17 -1.91 13.97
C ILE A 253 -37.64 -2.03 13.98
N THR A 254 -37.11 -2.57 15.08
CA THR A 254 -35.67 -2.88 15.14
C THR A 254 -35.40 -4.21 14.49
N VAL A 255 -34.57 -4.22 13.45
CA VAL A 255 -34.18 -5.41 12.68
C VAL A 255 -32.65 -5.62 12.72
N PRO A 256 -32.16 -6.86 12.56
CA PRO A 256 -30.75 -7.09 12.27
C PRO A 256 -30.30 -6.36 11.01
N ILE A 257 -29.03 -5.87 10.97
CA ILE A 257 -28.51 -5.06 9.87
C ILE A 257 -28.57 -5.77 8.52
N GLU A 258 -28.49 -7.10 8.52
CA GLU A 258 -28.53 -7.94 7.31
C GLU A 258 -29.93 -7.98 6.66
N GLN A 259 -30.94 -7.48 7.34
CA GLN A 259 -32.35 -7.44 6.85
C GLN A 259 -32.71 -6.07 6.26
N VAL A 260 -31.81 -5.08 6.34
CA VAL A 260 -32.01 -3.76 5.74
C VAL A 260 -31.82 -3.86 4.25
N ALA A 261 -32.79 -3.39 3.47
CA ALA A 261 -32.74 -3.34 2.02
C ALA A 261 -32.54 -1.90 1.53
N LYS A 262 -32.01 -1.76 0.31
CA LYS A 262 -31.91 -0.46 -0.37
C LYS A 262 -33.33 0.10 -0.56
N GLY A 263 -33.53 1.38 -0.18
CA GLY A 263 -34.82 2.06 -0.22
C GLY A 263 -35.60 1.96 1.10
N ASP A 264 -35.16 1.14 2.08
CA ASP A 264 -35.78 1.14 3.42
C ASP A 264 -35.53 2.52 4.09
N VAL A 265 -36.55 2.99 4.82
CA VAL A 265 -36.40 4.20 5.64
C VAL A 265 -35.97 3.80 7.04
N PHE A 266 -34.85 4.37 7.51
CA PHE A 266 -34.33 4.13 8.84
C PHE A 266 -34.26 5.41 9.68
N VAL A 267 -34.34 5.22 10.99
CA VAL A 267 -34.34 6.29 11.97
C VAL A 267 -33.08 6.24 12.81
N VAL A 268 -32.47 7.42 13.04
CA VAL A 268 -31.29 7.54 13.91
C VAL A 268 -31.52 8.64 14.94
N ARG A 269 -31.42 8.27 16.21
CA ARG A 269 -31.60 9.17 17.34
C ARG A 269 -30.25 9.74 17.81
N PRO A 270 -30.27 10.82 18.59
CA PRO A 270 -29.06 11.32 19.23
C PRO A 270 -28.39 10.21 20.06
N GLY A 271 -27.07 10.06 19.90
CA GLY A 271 -26.31 9.04 20.60
C GLY A 271 -26.24 7.67 19.91
N GLU A 272 -26.84 7.52 18.73
CA GLU A 272 -26.81 6.27 17.94
C GLU A 272 -25.82 6.35 16.79
N ASN A 273 -25.28 5.20 16.40
CA ASN A 273 -24.48 5.07 15.18
C ASN A 273 -25.42 4.89 13.98
N ILE A 274 -25.03 5.49 12.85
CA ILE A 274 -25.76 5.33 11.57
C ILE A 274 -25.56 3.91 11.06
N PRO A 275 -26.67 3.17 10.78
CA PRO A 275 -26.59 1.73 10.50
C PRO A 275 -26.10 1.41 9.09
N VAL A 276 -26.56 2.15 8.08
CA VAL A 276 -26.23 1.96 6.66
C VAL A 276 -26.03 3.32 5.98
N ASP A 277 -25.46 3.34 4.79
CA ASP A 277 -25.35 4.59 4.03
C ASP A 277 -26.74 5.02 3.55
N GLY A 278 -27.03 6.32 3.65
CA GLY A 278 -28.33 6.85 3.30
C GLY A 278 -28.33 8.31 2.95
N THR A 279 -29.54 8.80 2.58
CA THR A 279 -29.82 10.21 2.35
C THR A 279 -30.85 10.69 3.35
N VAL A 280 -30.63 11.83 3.98
CA VAL A 280 -31.56 12.41 4.96
C VAL A 280 -32.84 12.86 4.26
N LEU A 281 -33.98 12.30 4.67
CA LEU A 281 -35.31 12.66 4.20
C LEU A 281 -35.95 13.74 5.09
N GLU A 282 -35.71 13.66 6.40
CA GLU A 282 -36.32 14.54 7.40
C GLU A 282 -35.38 14.73 8.59
N GLY A 283 -35.44 15.94 9.17
CA GLY A 283 -34.66 16.29 10.35
C GLY A 283 -33.33 16.98 10.00
N ASN A 284 -32.61 17.37 11.04
CA ASN A 284 -31.26 17.92 10.98
C ASN A 284 -30.43 17.43 12.17
N SER A 285 -29.16 17.22 11.98
CA SER A 285 -28.28 16.78 13.05
C SER A 285 -26.82 17.13 12.76
N ALA A 286 -26.02 17.22 13.82
CA ALA A 286 -24.57 17.21 13.75
C ALA A 286 -24.07 15.78 13.86
N VAL A 287 -23.40 15.27 12.83
CA VAL A 287 -22.89 13.91 12.74
C VAL A 287 -21.37 13.91 12.84
N ASP A 288 -20.84 13.13 13.77
CA ASP A 288 -19.41 12.90 13.92
C ASP A 288 -18.95 11.81 12.92
N GLU A 289 -18.24 12.25 11.91
CA GLU A 289 -17.66 11.41 10.87
C GLU A 289 -16.18 11.07 11.14
N SER A 290 -15.65 11.44 12.32
CA SER A 290 -14.23 11.27 12.68
C SER A 290 -13.71 9.85 12.54
N THR A 291 -14.56 8.86 12.68
CA THR A 291 -14.24 7.44 12.54
C THR A 291 -13.90 7.03 11.10
N LEU A 292 -14.46 7.71 10.11
CA LEU A 292 -14.21 7.47 8.68
C LEU A 292 -13.25 8.50 8.09
N THR A 293 -13.44 9.76 8.44
CA THR A 293 -12.66 10.88 7.88
C THR A 293 -11.44 11.24 8.75
N GLY A 294 -11.48 10.95 10.06
CA GLY A 294 -10.47 11.39 11.01
C GLY A 294 -10.59 12.88 11.40
N GLU A 295 -11.73 13.55 11.07
CA GLU A 295 -12.00 14.92 11.47
C GLU A 295 -12.84 14.94 12.74
N SER A 296 -12.38 15.69 13.75
CA SER A 296 -13.06 15.75 15.06
C SER A 296 -14.21 16.74 15.10
N ILE A 297 -14.41 17.55 14.05
CA ILE A 297 -15.49 18.54 13.99
C ILE A 297 -16.71 17.85 13.39
N PRO A 298 -17.85 17.80 14.11
CA PRO A 298 -19.08 17.26 13.57
C PRO A 298 -19.57 18.04 12.35
N VAL A 299 -20.17 17.32 11.41
CA VAL A 299 -20.70 17.88 10.17
C VAL A 299 -22.21 18.01 10.27
N ASP A 300 -22.73 19.19 9.99
CA ASP A 300 -24.19 19.40 9.97
C ASP A 300 -24.81 18.69 8.76
N LYS A 301 -25.80 17.85 9.03
CA LYS A 301 -26.59 17.12 8.05
C LYS A 301 -28.01 17.62 8.03
N THR A 302 -28.46 18.04 6.87
CA THR A 302 -29.82 18.51 6.59
C THR A 302 -30.46 17.64 5.53
N VAL A 303 -31.74 17.88 5.22
CA VAL A 303 -32.46 17.15 4.18
C VAL A 303 -31.71 17.19 2.85
N GLY A 304 -31.55 16.01 2.22
CA GLY A 304 -30.79 15.81 1.00
C GLY A 304 -29.29 15.51 1.21
N CYS A 305 -28.74 15.69 2.43
CA CYS A 305 -27.37 15.31 2.73
C CYS A 305 -27.20 13.81 2.83
N THR A 306 -26.04 13.31 2.40
CA THR A 306 -25.67 11.90 2.57
C THR A 306 -25.12 11.63 3.97
N VAL A 307 -25.40 10.43 4.50
CA VAL A 307 -24.86 9.92 5.77
C VAL A 307 -24.23 8.56 5.54
N SER A 308 -23.18 8.24 6.28
CA SER A 308 -22.38 7.02 6.09
C SER A 308 -22.49 6.07 7.29
N ALA A 309 -22.53 4.78 7.02
CA ALA A 309 -22.56 3.73 8.04
C ALA A 309 -21.36 3.84 9.02
N GLY A 310 -21.64 3.63 10.31
CA GLY A 310 -20.64 3.65 11.37
C GLY A 310 -20.22 5.04 11.85
N THR A 311 -20.82 6.12 11.33
CA THR A 311 -20.69 7.48 11.87
C THR A 311 -21.67 7.69 13.04
N PHE A 312 -21.41 8.67 13.88
CA PHE A 312 -22.14 8.85 15.15
C PHE A 312 -23.02 10.09 15.14
N ASN A 313 -24.31 9.92 15.37
CA ASN A 313 -25.27 11.01 15.46
C ASN A 313 -25.18 11.68 16.84
N GLN A 314 -24.65 12.92 16.89
CA GLN A 314 -24.46 13.63 18.16
C GLN A 314 -25.70 14.36 18.69
N SER A 315 -26.47 14.97 17.76
CA SER A 315 -27.62 15.79 18.14
C SER A 315 -28.80 15.47 17.23
N GLY A 316 -29.94 16.00 17.36
CA GLY A 316 -31.03 15.90 16.44
C GLY A 316 -31.50 14.49 16.06
N PHE A 317 -32.72 14.40 15.60
CA PHE A 317 -33.35 13.19 15.07
C PHE A 317 -33.31 13.27 13.54
N ILE A 318 -32.91 12.22 12.86
CA ILE A 318 -32.91 12.15 11.40
C ILE A 318 -33.60 10.88 10.91
N ARG A 319 -34.40 11.02 9.84
CA ARG A 319 -34.93 9.92 9.04
C ARG A 319 -34.18 9.89 7.71
N CYS A 320 -33.70 8.71 7.34
CA CYS A 320 -32.85 8.54 6.15
C CYS A 320 -33.37 7.40 5.31
N GLU A 321 -33.24 7.50 4.00
CA GLU A 321 -33.45 6.41 3.04
C GLU A 321 -32.13 5.69 2.80
N ALA A 322 -32.13 4.37 2.89
CA ALA A 322 -30.96 3.53 2.67
C ALA A 322 -30.55 3.53 1.19
N THR A 323 -29.35 4.00 0.89
CA THR A 323 -28.80 4.06 -0.46
C THR A 323 -27.87 2.90 -0.76
N ARG A 324 -27.04 2.48 0.23
CA ARG A 324 -26.14 1.33 0.16
C ARG A 324 -26.27 0.50 1.43
N VAL A 325 -26.31 -0.83 1.28
CA VAL A 325 -26.53 -1.78 2.37
C VAL A 325 -25.53 -2.93 2.32
N GLY A 326 -25.30 -3.60 3.44
CA GLY A 326 -24.44 -4.79 3.52
C GLY A 326 -22.99 -4.53 3.13
N GLU A 327 -22.51 -5.29 2.16
CA GLU A 327 -21.10 -5.19 1.67
C GLU A 327 -20.85 -3.92 0.87
N ASP A 328 -21.88 -3.28 0.34
CA ASP A 328 -21.77 -2.05 -0.48
C ASP A 328 -21.67 -0.77 0.36
N THR A 329 -21.86 -0.84 1.68
CA THR A 329 -21.70 0.34 2.54
C THR A 329 -20.25 0.86 2.53
N THR A 330 -20.09 2.18 2.64
CA THR A 330 -18.78 2.83 2.68
C THR A 330 -17.87 2.22 3.75
N LEU A 331 -18.38 1.94 4.94
CA LEU A 331 -17.63 1.29 6.00
C LEU A 331 -17.17 -0.12 5.62
N SER A 332 -18.06 -0.93 5.01
CA SER A 332 -17.72 -2.29 4.55
C SER A 332 -16.64 -2.26 3.47
N GLN A 333 -16.72 -1.35 2.52
CA GLN A 333 -15.69 -1.16 1.48
C GLN A 333 -14.34 -0.76 2.08
N ILE A 334 -14.32 0.14 3.08
CA ILE A 334 -13.10 0.52 3.79
C ILE A 334 -12.49 -0.71 4.50
N ILE A 335 -13.29 -1.48 5.23
CA ILE A 335 -12.86 -2.71 5.90
C ILE A 335 -12.28 -3.69 4.89
N GLN A 336 -12.94 -3.88 3.74
CA GLN A 336 -12.49 -4.77 2.68
C GLN A 336 -11.15 -4.29 2.08
N MET A 337 -11.01 -3.00 1.75
CA MET A 337 -9.76 -2.45 1.23
C MET A 337 -8.59 -2.65 2.20
N VAL A 338 -8.79 -2.41 3.49
CA VAL A 338 -7.73 -2.63 4.50
C VAL A 338 -7.39 -4.11 4.65
N SER A 339 -8.39 -4.99 4.56
CA SER A 339 -8.20 -6.44 4.58
C SER A 339 -7.42 -6.95 3.34
N ASP A 340 -7.76 -6.46 2.16
CA ASP A 340 -7.09 -6.82 0.91
C ASP A 340 -5.65 -6.32 0.89
N ALA A 341 -5.41 -5.10 1.37
CA ALA A 341 -4.06 -4.58 1.54
C ALA A 341 -3.20 -5.47 2.47
N ALA A 342 -3.80 -6.00 3.54
CA ALA A 342 -3.12 -6.92 4.45
C ALA A 342 -2.88 -8.31 3.83
N ALA A 343 -3.69 -8.73 2.87
CA ALA A 343 -3.57 -10.01 2.16
C ALA A 343 -2.52 -9.96 1.03
N THR A 344 -2.22 -8.77 0.48
CA THR A 344 -1.24 -8.60 -0.60
C THR A 344 0.20 -8.52 -0.08
N LYS A 345 1.17 -8.85 -0.92
CA LYS A 345 2.60 -8.75 -0.60
C LYS A 345 3.29 -7.65 -1.36
N ALA A 346 3.96 -6.78 -0.64
CA ALA A 346 4.86 -5.79 -1.22
C ALA A 346 6.08 -6.46 -1.92
N PRO A 347 6.64 -5.87 -2.98
CA PRO A 347 7.84 -6.37 -3.65
C PRO A 347 9.01 -6.64 -2.71
N ILE A 348 9.24 -5.79 -1.72
CA ILE A 348 10.30 -5.97 -0.71
C ILE A 348 10.08 -7.24 0.14
N ALA A 349 8.83 -7.61 0.42
CA ALA A 349 8.51 -8.85 1.13
C ALA A 349 8.86 -10.10 0.31
N LYS A 350 8.61 -10.07 -1.01
CA LYS A 350 8.97 -11.16 -1.92
C LYS A 350 10.48 -11.42 -1.94
N VAL A 351 11.29 -10.36 -1.87
CA VAL A 351 12.76 -10.47 -1.77
C VAL A 351 13.17 -11.11 -0.44
N ALA A 352 12.58 -10.68 0.67
CA ALA A 352 12.86 -11.26 2.00
C ALA A 352 12.48 -12.75 2.07
N ASP A 353 11.35 -13.14 1.48
CA ASP A 353 10.91 -14.54 1.41
C ASP A 353 11.88 -15.42 0.60
N LYS A 354 12.37 -14.91 -0.54
CA LYS A 354 13.37 -15.60 -1.38
C LYS A 354 14.68 -15.84 -0.61
N VAL A 355 15.14 -14.84 0.12
CA VAL A 355 16.33 -14.96 0.98
C VAL A 355 16.09 -16.00 2.08
N SER A 356 14.94 -15.98 2.75
CA SER A 356 14.59 -16.97 3.78
C SER A 356 14.60 -18.40 3.25
N GLY A 357 14.19 -18.63 2.01
CA GLY A 357 14.16 -19.96 1.39
C GLY A 357 15.55 -20.58 1.18
N VAL A 358 16.57 -19.76 0.95
CA VAL A 358 17.97 -20.19 0.81
C VAL A 358 18.68 -20.26 2.17
N PHE A 359 18.28 -19.40 3.09
CA PHE A 359 18.95 -19.23 4.38
C PHE A 359 18.92 -20.49 5.24
N VAL A 360 17.76 -21.15 5.39
CA VAL A 360 17.61 -22.32 6.27
C VAL A 360 18.48 -23.51 5.82
N PRO A 361 18.49 -23.92 4.54
CA PRO A 361 19.43 -24.93 4.05
C PRO A 361 20.89 -24.57 4.27
N SER A 362 21.26 -23.29 4.06
CA SER A 362 22.64 -22.81 4.26
C SER A 362 23.07 -22.91 5.73
N VAL A 363 22.18 -22.59 6.66
CA VAL A 363 22.44 -22.71 8.09
C VAL A 363 22.67 -24.16 8.51
N ILE A 364 21.86 -25.10 7.99
CA ILE A 364 22.06 -26.53 8.26
C ILE A 364 23.45 -26.98 7.77
N ALA A 365 23.85 -26.55 6.57
CA ALA A 365 25.18 -26.84 6.04
C ALA A 365 26.30 -26.25 6.92
N ILE A 366 26.16 -24.99 7.36
CA ILE A 366 27.12 -24.35 8.26
C ILE A 366 27.21 -25.10 9.59
N ALA A 367 26.09 -25.54 10.16
CA ALA A 367 26.10 -26.30 11.41
C ALA A 367 26.85 -27.62 11.24
N VAL A 368 26.61 -28.36 10.14
CA VAL A 368 27.34 -29.60 9.83
C VAL A 368 28.84 -29.34 9.66
N ILE A 369 29.20 -28.30 8.90
CA ILE A 369 30.61 -27.90 8.72
C ILE A 369 31.24 -27.53 10.06
N THR A 370 30.53 -26.81 10.94
CA THR A 370 31.01 -26.41 12.27
C THR A 370 31.32 -27.66 13.11
N VAL A 371 30.38 -28.63 13.18
CA VAL A 371 30.58 -29.87 13.93
C VAL A 371 31.80 -30.62 13.38
N THR A 372 31.87 -30.80 12.07
CA THR A 372 32.97 -31.52 11.41
C THR A 372 34.32 -30.84 11.66
N ALA A 373 34.38 -29.52 11.56
CA ALA A 373 35.61 -28.75 11.78
C ALA A 373 36.14 -28.90 13.22
N TRP A 374 35.28 -28.85 14.23
CA TRP A 374 35.69 -29.02 15.61
C TRP A 374 36.08 -30.45 15.93
N LEU A 375 35.45 -31.46 15.31
CA LEU A 375 35.90 -32.87 15.44
C LEU A 375 37.29 -33.08 14.80
N ILE A 376 37.55 -32.50 13.63
CA ILE A 376 38.89 -32.55 13.00
C ILE A 376 39.92 -31.81 13.84
N ALA A 377 39.53 -30.73 14.53
CA ALA A 377 40.40 -30.01 15.47
C ALA A 377 40.66 -30.78 16.78
N GLY A 378 40.16 -31.99 16.94
CA GLY A 378 40.41 -32.86 18.10
C GLY A 378 39.58 -32.56 19.33
N GLN A 379 38.49 -31.79 19.20
CA GLN A 379 37.56 -31.50 20.30
C GLN A 379 36.59 -32.67 20.52
N THR A 380 36.00 -32.74 21.74
CA THR A 380 35.01 -33.78 22.07
C THR A 380 33.76 -33.65 21.21
N VAL A 381 33.06 -34.80 21.03
CA VAL A 381 31.79 -34.84 20.29
C VAL A 381 30.76 -33.91 20.94
N GLY A 382 30.71 -33.86 22.28
CA GLY A 382 29.81 -32.96 23.01
C GLY A 382 30.09 -31.49 22.74
N PHE A 383 31.36 -31.10 22.73
CA PHE A 383 31.76 -29.72 22.41
C PHE A 383 31.40 -29.36 20.97
N ALA A 384 31.72 -30.20 20.00
CA ALA A 384 31.41 -29.94 18.59
C ALA A 384 29.90 -29.83 18.34
N LEU A 385 29.08 -30.74 18.90
CA LEU A 385 27.63 -30.71 18.81
C LEU A 385 27.05 -29.45 19.45
N ALA A 386 27.56 -29.03 20.62
CA ALA A 386 27.08 -27.78 21.26
C ALA A 386 27.26 -26.53 20.35
N ARG A 387 28.37 -26.48 19.59
CA ARG A 387 28.58 -25.39 18.58
C ARG A 387 27.61 -25.51 17.42
N GLY A 388 27.45 -26.71 16.86
CA GLY A 388 26.47 -26.95 15.79
C GLY A 388 25.03 -26.63 16.21
N ILE A 389 24.62 -27.03 17.41
CA ILE A 389 23.29 -26.70 17.99
C ILE A 389 23.16 -25.21 18.17
N SER A 390 24.19 -24.52 18.69
CA SER A 390 24.17 -23.05 18.84
C SER A 390 23.97 -22.35 17.49
N VAL A 391 24.62 -22.81 16.41
CA VAL A 391 24.44 -22.30 15.05
C VAL A 391 23.01 -22.52 14.57
N LEU A 392 22.44 -23.72 14.74
CA LEU A 392 21.05 -23.99 14.32
C LEU A 392 20.05 -23.09 15.04
N VAL A 393 20.24 -22.89 16.34
CA VAL A 393 19.28 -22.14 17.19
C VAL A 393 19.35 -20.64 16.94
N ILE A 394 20.55 -20.02 16.88
CA ILE A 394 20.71 -18.58 16.70
C ILE A 394 20.24 -18.13 15.31
N SER A 395 20.32 -19.02 14.34
CA SER A 395 20.03 -18.73 12.93
C SER A 395 18.55 -18.79 12.56
N CYS A 396 17.64 -18.76 13.52
CA CYS A 396 16.21 -18.74 13.19
C CYS A 396 15.82 -17.44 12.48
N PRO A 397 15.26 -17.47 11.25
CA PRO A 397 14.86 -16.28 10.53
C PRO A 397 13.48 -15.76 10.97
N CYS A 398 13.11 -15.89 12.24
CA CYS A 398 11.80 -15.51 12.76
C CYS A 398 11.49 -14.02 12.55
N ALA A 399 12.45 -13.17 12.89
CA ALA A 399 12.34 -11.72 12.74
C ALA A 399 12.21 -11.28 11.28
N LEU A 400 12.89 -11.96 10.36
CA LEU A 400 12.87 -11.65 8.92
C LEU A 400 11.47 -11.83 8.32
N GLY A 401 10.76 -12.89 8.71
CA GLY A 401 9.40 -13.16 8.21
C GLY A 401 8.35 -12.16 8.68
N LEU A 402 8.62 -11.43 9.78
CA LEU A 402 7.72 -10.43 10.36
C LEU A 402 8.08 -9.00 9.99
N ALA A 403 9.32 -8.76 9.61
CA ALA A 403 9.88 -7.41 9.39
C ALA A 403 9.03 -6.55 8.45
N THR A 404 8.53 -7.12 7.36
CA THR A 404 7.74 -6.41 6.35
C THR A 404 6.23 -6.44 6.65
N PRO A 405 5.58 -7.60 6.90
CA PRO A 405 4.14 -7.64 7.04
C PRO A 405 3.60 -6.82 8.22
N VAL A 406 4.31 -6.82 9.35
CA VAL A 406 3.89 -6.07 10.54
C VAL A 406 3.96 -4.56 10.28
N ALA A 407 5.05 -4.06 9.67
CA ALA A 407 5.20 -2.65 9.37
C ALA A 407 4.14 -2.17 8.34
N ILE A 408 3.85 -2.97 7.31
CA ILE A 408 2.81 -2.66 6.31
C ILE A 408 1.43 -2.58 6.99
N MET A 409 1.09 -3.55 7.84
CA MET A 409 -0.21 -3.57 8.49
C MET A 409 -0.39 -2.38 9.44
N VAL A 410 0.65 -2.02 10.21
CA VAL A 410 0.61 -0.83 11.06
C VAL A 410 0.51 0.44 10.20
N GLY A 411 1.27 0.53 9.10
CA GLY A 411 1.21 1.64 8.15
C GLY A 411 -0.18 1.80 7.52
N ASN A 412 -0.77 0.71 7.02
CA ASN A 412 -2.13 0.73 6.47
C ASN A 412 -3.17 1.11 7.53
N GLY A 413 -3.04 0.56 8.74
CA GLY A 413 -3.93 0.90 9.84
C GLY A 413 -3.86 2.37 10.25
N MET A 414 -2.66 2.96 10.21
CA MET A 414 -2.46 4.40 10.44
C MET A 414 -3.04 5.24 9.31
N GLY A 415 -2.86 4.81 8.06
CA GLY A 415 -3.49 5.45 6.90
C GLY A 415 -5.01 5.46 7.03
N ALA A 416 -5.61 4.30 7.25
CA ALA A 416 -7.07 4.14 7.37
C ALA A 416 -7.67 5.01 8.48
N LYS A 417 -7.03 5.10 9.64
CA LYS A 417 -7.46 5.99 10.74
C LYS A 417 -7.46 7.48 10.37
N ASN A 418 -6.69 7.86 9.37
CA ASN A 418 -6.58 9.26 8.91
C ASN A 418 -7.28 9.49 7.56
N GLY A 419 -8.09 8.53 7.11
CA GLY A 419 -8.82 8.62 5.84
C GLY A 419 -7.95 8.41 4.59
N ILE A 420 -6.77 7.78 4.73
CA ILE A 420 -5.87 7.42 3.62
C ILE A 420 -5.89 5.90 3.46
N LEU A 421 -6.51 5.40 2.40
CA LEU A 421 -6.73 3.98 2.17
C LEU A 421 -5.82 3.48 1.03
N PHE A 422 -4.90 2.58 1.35
CA PHE A 422 -4.08 1.88 0.35
C PHE A 422 -4.76 0.55 0.00
N LYS A 423 -5.08 0.31 -1.26
CA LYS A 423 -5.72 -0.94 -1.70
C LYS A 423 -4.81 -2.16 -1.62
N THR A 424 -3.51 -1.95 -1.74
CA THR A 424 -2.52 -3.05 -1.71
C THR A 424 -1.25 -2.65 -0.97
N ALA A 425 -0.51 -3.65 -0.48
CA ALA A 425 0.83 -3.42 0.06
C ALA A 425 1.82 -2.87 -1.00
N VAL A 426 1.57 -3.17 -2.28
CA VAL A 426 2.34 -2.63 -3.41
C VAL A 426 2.11 -1.14 -3.54
N SER A 427 0.85 -0.70 -3.43
CA SER A 427 0.48 0.72 -3.48
C SER A 427 1.15 1.51 -2.35
N LEU A 428 1.13 0.97 -1.12
CA LEU A 428 1.85 1.58 0.02
C LEU A 428 3.37 1.67 -0.26
N GLU A 429 4.00 0.62 -0.82
CA GLU A 429 5.44 0.65 -1.11
C GLU A 429 5.79 1.64 -2.22
N LYS A 430 5.02 1.68 -3.31
CA LYS A 430 5.32 2.52 -4.48
C LYS A 430 5.09 4.00 -4.21
N THR A 431 4.06 4.36 -3.44
CA THR A 431 3.74 5.76 -3.09
C THR A 431 4.95 6.49 -2.50
N GLY A 432 5.73 5.84 -1.63
CA GLY A 432 6.92 6.45 -1.03
C GLY A 432 8.11 6.65 -1.99
N LYS A 433 8.11 5.96 -3.13
CA LYS A 433 9.18 6.02 -4.15
C LYS A 433 8.88 7.02 -5.26
N THR A 434 7.81 7.77 -5.16
CA THR A 434 7.34 8.73 -6.15
C THR A 434 8.32 9.86 -6.36
N GLN A 435 8.49 10.25 -7.64
CA GLN A 435 9.36 11.32 -8.09
C GLN A 435 8.59 12.46 -8.77
N ILE A 436 7.44 12.16 -9.37
CA ILE A 436 6.56 13.09 -10.07
C ILE A 436 5.15 12.91 -9.54
N VAL A 437 4.46 14.01 -9.24
CA VAL A 437 3.04 14.01 -8.93
C VAL A 437 2.33 14.83 -10.00
N ALA A 438 1.46 14.19 -10.75
CA ALA A 438 0.56 14.82 -11.70
C ALA A 438 -0.79 15.04 -11.01
N LEU A 439 -1.23 16.29 -10.97
CA LEU A 439 -2.46 16.71 -10.33
C LEU A 439 -3.47 17.13 -11.41
N ASP A 440 -4.68 16.58 -11.39
CA ASP A 440 -5.77 17.23 -12.11
C ASP A 440 -6.05 18.60 -11.52
N LYS A 441 -6.60 19.51 -12.32
CA LYS A 441 -6.99 20.82 -11.83
C LYS A 441 -8.30 20.75 -11.04
N THR A 442 -9.37 20.32 -11.72
CA THR A 442 -10.76 20.45 -11.24
C THR A 442 -11.05 19.44 -10.13
N GLY A 443 -11.63 19.88 -9.01
CA GLY A 443 -11.93 19.01 -7.87
C GLY A 443 -10.70 18.54 -7.07
N THR A 444 -9.49 18.64 -7.65
CA THR A 444 -8.22 18.22 -7.03
C THR A 444 -7.46 19.42 -6.48
N ILE A 445 -6.94 20.31 -7.32
CA ILE A 445 -6.30 21.57 -6.90
C ILE A 445 -7.34 22.60 -6.51
N THR A 446 -8.47 22.63 -7.26
CA THR A 446 -9.59 23.54 -7.07
C THR A 446 -10.76 22.81 -6.40
N GLN A 447 -11.77 23.58 -5.97
CA GLN A 447 -12.94 23.01 -5.27
C GLN A 447 -13.85 22.18 -6.19
N GLY A 448 -13.75 22.37 -7.52
CA GLY A 448 -14.62 21.73 -8.51
C GLY A 448 -16.00 22.37 -8.64
N GLU A 449 -16.25 23.40 -7.85
CA GLU A 449 -17.48 24.17 -7.87
C GLU A 449 -17.18 25.63 -8.24
N PRO A 450 -17.63 26.10 -9.40
CA PRO A 450 -17.50 27.52 -9.77
C PRO A 450 -18.20 28.41 -8.75
N LYS A 451 -17.57 29.53 -8.37
CA LYS A 451 -18.13 30.56 -7.49
C LYS A 451 -18.03 31.96 -8.13
N VAL A 452 -18.96 32.84 -7.81
CA VAL A 452 -18.83 34.26 -8.16
C VAL A 452 -17.67 34.84 -7.36
N THR A 453 -16.68 35.38 -8.06
CA THR A 453 -15.47 35.96 -7.45
C THR A 453 -15.46 37.47 -7.52
N ASP A 454 -16.02 38.09 -8.58
CA ASP A 454 -16.03 39.51 -8.77
C ASP A 454 -17.33 39.92 -9.44
N MET A 455 -17.83 41.08 -9.03
CA MET A 455 -18.98 41.78 -9.67
C MET A 455 -18.57 43.19 -10.01
N ILE A 456 -18.68 43.56 -11.27
CA ILE A 456 -18.30 44.89 -11.79
C ILE A 456 -19.53 45.51 -12.45
N PRO A 457 -20.32 46.24 -11.70
CA PRO A 457 -21.48 46.95 -12.25
C PRO A 457 -21.05 48.14 -13.13
N THR A 458 -21.91 48.54 -14.08
CA THR A 458 -21.70 49.66 -14.97
C THR A 458 -22.86 50.68 -14.86
N GLY A 459 -22.65 51.92 -15.32
CA GLY A 459 -23.68 52.93 -15.36
C GLY A 459 -24.20 53.44 -13.99
N GLY A 460 -23.34 53.38 -12.93
CA GLY A 460 -23.71 53.82 -11.58
C GLY A 460 -24.64 52.87 -10.82
N ARG A 461 -24.82 51.62 -11.34
CA ARG A 461 -25.66 50.58 -10.71
C ARG A 461 -24.91 49.90 -9.55
N SER A 462 -25.67 49.28 -8.65
CA SER A 462 -25.14 48.53 -7.55
C SER A 462 -24.84 47.07 -7.96
N GLU A 463 -23.98 46.37 -7.22
CA GLU A 463 -23.74 44.93 -7.37
C GLU A 463 -25.02 44.10 -7.22
N LYS A 464 -25.95 44.55 -6.34
CA LYS A 464 -27.22 43.84 -6.13
C LYS A 464 -28.13 43.92 -7.34
N GLU A 465 -28.16 45.08 -8.05
CA GLU A 465 -28.95 45.24 -9.28
C GLU A 465 -28.40 44.37 -10.40
N LEU A 466 -27.06 44.33 -10.57
CA LEU A 466 -26.40 43.43 -11.52
C LEU A 466 -26.72 41.98 -11.20
N LEU A 467 -26.57 41.57 -9.93
CA LEU A 467 -26.83 40.20 -9.50
C LEU A 467 -28.32 39.82 -9.65
N SER A 468 -29.24 40.73 -9.41
CA SER A 468 -30.67 40.47 -9.59
C SER A 468 -31.05 40.20 -11.05
N VAL A 469 -30.51 40.98 -12.00
CA VAL A 469 -30.69 40.76 -13.44
C VAL A 469 -30.09 39.44 -13.88
N ALA A 470 -28.87 39.14 -13.42
CA ALA A 470 -28.19 37.87 -13.70
C ALA A 470 -28.95 36.69 -13.10
N TYR A 471 -29.49 36.81 -11.88
CA TYR A 471 -30.24 35.75 -11.23
C TYR A 471 -31.54 35.43 -11.95
N ALA A 472 -32.29 36.44 -12.37
CA ALA A 472 -33.53 36.28 -13.16
C ALA A 472 -33.26 35.52 -14.47
N LEU A 473 -32.14 35.82 -15.14
CA LEU A 473 -31.75 35.17 -16.40
C LEU A 473 -31.23 33.74 -16.20
N GLU A 474 -30.37 33.50 -15.17
CA GLU A 474 -29.66 32.25 -14.98
C GLU A 474 -30.45 31.19 -14.20
N LYS A 475 -31.55 31.57 -13.50
CA LYS A 475 -32.37 30.67 -12.69
C LYS A 475 -32.93 29.46 -13.46
N LYS A 476 -33.14 29.61 -14.75
CA LYS A 476 -33.66 28.57 -15.66
C LYS A 476 -32.55 27.84 -16.43
N SER A 477 -31.27 28.18 -16.17
CA SER A 477 -30.12 27.58 -16.85
C SER A 477 -29.55 26.44 -16.00
N GLU A 478 -29.25 25.30 -16.64
CA GLU A 478 -28.61 24.14 -15.99
C GLU A 478 -27.07 24.19 -16.03
N HIS A 479 -26.52 25.29 -16.59
CA HIS A 479 -25.08 25.43 -16.76
C HIS A 479 -24.37 25.59 -15.39
N PRO A 480 -23.19 24.97 -15.16
CA PRO A 480 -22.47 25.10 -13.88
C PRO A 480 -22.16 26.55 -13.46
N LEU A 481 -21.90 27.45 -14.42
CA LEU A 481 -21.69 28.87 -14.15
C LEU A 481 -22.97 29.56 -13.66
N ALA A 482 -24.14 29.15 -14.16
CA ALA A 482 -25.44 29.65 -13.70
C ALA A 482 -25.68 29.29 -12.23
N ARG A 483 -25.34 28.06 -11.81
CA ARG A 483 -25.45 27.65 -10.41
C ARG A 483 -24.65 28.54 -9.48
N ALA A 484 -23.45 28.95 -9.88
CA ALA A 484 -22.62 29.87 -9.08
C ALA A 484 -23.32 31.22 -8.85
N ILE A 485 -23.97 31.76 -9.88
CA ILE A 485 -24.70 33.04 -9.82
C ILE A 485 -25.98 32.91 -9.00
N THR A 486 -26.75 31.83 -9.20
CA THR A 486 -27.98 31.58 -8.45
C THR A 486 -27.71 31.35 -6.98
N GLN A 487 -26.71 30.54 -6.62
CA GLN A 487 -26.30 30.36 -5.22
C GLN A 487 -25.88 31.68 -4.54
N ARG A 488 -25.11 32.49 -5.25
CA ARG A 488 -24.69 33.80 -4.72
C ARG A 488 -25.90 34.73 -4.47
N ALA A 489 -26.86 34.77 -5.39
CA ALA A 489 -28.08 35.56 -5.25
C ALA A 489 -28.97 35.11 -4.08
N GLU A 490 -29.10 33.79 -3.91
CA GLU A 490 -29.84 33.15 -2.79
C GLU A 490 -29.18 33.47 -1.44
N GLN A 491 -27.84 33.38 -1.36
CA GLN A 491 -27.08 33.76 -0.15
C GLN A 491 -27.28 35.22 0.24
N GLU A 492 -27.44 36.10 -0.72
CA GLU A 492 -27.74 37.52 -0.48
C GLU A 492 -29.23 37.79 -0.26
N GLY A 493 -30.08 36.75 -0.26
CA GLY A 493 -31.52 36.87 -0.01
C GLY A 493 -32.29 37.55 -1.12
N LEU A 494 -31.79 37.54 -2.37
CA LEU A 494 -32.46 38.16 -3.50
C LEU A 494 -33.62 37.25 -3.99
N ALA A 495 -34.76 37.90 -4.27
CA ALA A 495 -35.89 37.24 -4.95
C ALA A 495 -35.68 37.33 -6.48
N ALA A 496 -35.78 36.17 -7.16
CA ALA A 496 -35.73 36.19 -8.62
C ALA A 496 -37.06 36.69 -9.21
N GLY A 497 -36.99 37.60 -10.13
CA GLY A 497 -38.11 37.89 -11.03
C GLY A 497 -38.39 36.72 -11.95
N GLU A 498 -39.62 36.41 -12.30
CA GLU A 498 -39.95 35.38 -13.27
C GLU A 498 -39.63 35.84 -14.71
N ALA A 499 -38.51 35.33 -15.23
CA ALA A 499 -38.13 35.55 -16.61
C ALA A 499 -38.97 34.70 -17.56
N GLU A 500 -39.52 35.32 -18.58
CA GLU A 500 -40.31 34.72 -19.66
C GLU A 500 -39.44 34.53 -20.92
N GLN A 501 -39.92 33.74 -21.88
CA GLN A 501 -39.26 33.51 -23.18
C GLN A 501 -37.78 33.15 -23.10
N PHE A 502 -37.37 32.40 -22.05
CA PHE A 502 -36.00 31.97 -21.87
C PHE A 502 -35.50 31.11 -23.04
N LYS A 503 -34.32 31.45 -23.58
CA LYS A 503 -33.62 30.70 -24.61
C LYS A 503 -32.15 30.61 -24.31
N ALA A 504 -31.62 29.40 -24.22
CA ALA A 504 -30.18 29.15 -24.22
C ALA A 504 -29.68 29.10 -25.68
N LEU A 505 -28.61 29.85 -25.96
CA LEU A 505 -27.94 29.91 -27.26
C LEU A 505 -26.60 29.18 -27.12
N PRO A 506 -26.49 27.89 -27.50
CA PRO A 506 -25.29 27.08 -27.28
C PRO A 506 -24.00 27.75 -27.77
N GLY A 507 -23.00 27.90 -26.91
CA GLY A 507 -21.70 28.50 -27.21
C GLY A 507 -21.70 30.05 -27.24
N ASN A 508 -22.84 30.72 -27.08
CA ASN A 508 -22.96 32.18 -27.12
C ASN A 508 -23.40 32.75 -25.78
N GLY A 509 -24.60 32.43 -25.31
CA GLY A 509 -25.15 33.00 -24.10
C GLY A 509 -26.62 32.68 -23.89
N LEU A 510 -27.31 33.54 -23.15
CA LEU A 510 -28.71 33.38 -22.75
C LEU A 510 -29.50 34.63 -23.12
N THR A 511 -30.78 34.46 -23.40
CA THR A 511 -31.73 35.56 -23.56
C THR A 511 -33.05 35.22 -22.86
N ALA A 512 -33.67 36.21 -22.27
CA ALA A 512 -35.00 36.10 -21.68
C ALA A 512 -35.69 37.49 -21.66
N SER A 513 -36.96 37.53 -21.29
CA SER A 513 -37.71 38.75 -21.05
C SER A 513 -38.14 38.80 -19.57
N LEU A 514 -37.98 39.95 -18.92
CA LEU A 514 -38.43 40.22 -17.56
C LEU A 514 -39.24 41.52 -17.54
N ASP A 515 -40.51 41.41 -17.19
CA ASP A 515 -41.43 42.56 -17.20
C ASP A 515 -41.41 43.39 -18.51
N GLY A 516 -41.26 42.68 -19.67
CA GLY A 516 -41.17 43.34 -20.99
C GLY A 516 -39.75 43.82 -21.33
N ALA A 517 -38.79 43.78 -20.43
CA ALA A 517 -37.37 44.10 -20.65
C ALA A 517 -36.60 42.90 -21.20
N VAL A 518 -35.82 43.08 -22.25
CA VAL A 518 -34.99 42.05 -22.85
C VAL A 518 -33.70 41.88 -22.05
N LEU A 519 -33.47 40.70 -21.48
CA LEU A 519 -32.25 40.36 -20.80
C LEU A 519 -31.31 39.52 -21.70
N LEU A 520 -30.04 39.88 -21.72
CA LEU A 520 -28.99 39.10 -22.38
C LEU A 520 -27.87 38.81 -21.38
N GLY A 521 -27.36 37.57 -21.41
CA GLY A 521 -26.20 37.18 -20.62
C GLY A 521 -25.27 36.26 -21.41
N GLY A 522 -23.96 36.42 -21.26
CA GLY A 522 -23.04 35.54 -21.96
C GLY A 522 -21.62 36.09 -22.13
N SER A 523 -20.89 35.50 -23.08
CA SER A 523 -19.49 35.84 -23.37
C SER A 523 -19.36 37.26 -23.98
N TYR A 524 -18.16 37.86 -23.87
CA TYR A 524 -17.82 39.11 -24.51
C TYR A 524 -18.21 39.11 -26.00
N LYS A 525 -17.87 38.07 -26.74
CA LYS A 525 -18.12 37.92 -28.18
C LYS A 525 -19.64 37.99 -28.49
N PHE A 526 -20.46 37.37 -27.66
CA PHE A 526 -21.91 37.38 -27.85
C PHE A 526 -22.50 38.76 -27.55
N ILE A 527 -22.13 39.35 -26.40
CA ILE A 527 -22.70 40.62 -25.96
C ILE A 527 -22.22 41.77 -26.83
N SER A 528 -20.95 41.83 -27.25
CA SER A 528 -20.40 42.87 -28.13
C SER A 528 -20.99 42.86 -29.55
N GLY A 529 -21.58 41.75 -29.98
CA GLY A 529 -22.34 41.66 -31.24
C GLY A 529 -23.77 42.21 -31.16
N GLN A 530 -24.31 42.44 -29.94
CA GLN A 530 -25.67 42.91 -29.70
C GLN A 530 -25.71 44.37 -29.17
N ILE A 531 -24.73 44.73 -28.33
CA ILE A 531 -24.65 46.05 -27.69
C ILE A 531 -23.21 46.59 -27.70
N SER A 532 -23.07 47.92 -27.59
CA SER A 532 -21.75 48.54 -27.43
C SER A 532 -21.19 48.30 -26.03
N VAL A 533 -19.99 47.71 -25.93
CA VAL A 533 -19.30 47.50 -24.66
C VAL A 533 -18.16 48.52 -24.55
N PRO A 534 -18.11 49.34 -23.48
CA PRO A 534 -17.04 50.29 -23.29
C PRO A 534 -15.64 49.63 -23.20
N ASP A 535 -14.62 50.31 -23.76
CA ASP A 535 -13.25 49.78 -23.77
C ASP A 535 -12.68 49.54 -22.35
N GLU A 536 -13.07 50.36 -21.38
CA GLU A 536 -12.70 50.16 -19.98
C GLU A 536 -13.19 48.82 -19.43
N ILE A 537 -14.44 48.45 -19.74
CA ILE A 537 -15.07 47.20 -19.31
C ILE A 537 -14.44 46.01 -20.03
N LYS A 538 -14.12 46.16 -21.31
CA LYS A 538 -13.36 45.19 -22.06
C LYS A 538 -11.98 44.92 -21.43
N GLY A 539 -11.23 45.97 -21.07
CA GLY A 539 -9.95 45.82 -20.42
C GLY A 539 -10.02 45.15 -19.04
N LYS A 540 -11.11 45.44 -18.26
CA LYS A 540 -11.38 44.74 -16.99
C LYS A 540 -11.67 43.25 -17.22
N SER A 541 -12.47 42.89 -18.25
CA SER A 541 -12.74 41.50 -18.61
C SER A 541 -11.49 40.74 -19.04
N GLU A 542 -10.62 41.39 -19.83
CA GLU A 542 -9.35 40.78 -20.24
C GLU A 542 -8.45 40.49 -19.05
N ARG A 543 -8.34 41.38 -18.07
CA ARG A 543 -7.62 41.15 -16.81
C ARG A 543 -8.21 40.02 -16.01
N LEU A 544 -9.55 39.96 -15.85
CA LEU A 544 -10.20 38.84 -15.15
C LEU A 544 -9.91 37.50 -15.84
N SER A 545 -9.91 37.50 -17.19
CA SER A 545 -9.53 36.30 -17.95
C SER A 545 -8.05 35.92 -17.76
N GLU A 546 -7.16 36.93 -17.65
CA GLU A 546 -5.73 36.69 -17.32
C GLU A 546 -5.52 36.14 -15.92
N GLU A 547 -6.42 36.44 -14.98
CA GLU A 547 -6.45 35.90 -13.63
C GLU A 547 -7.01 34.47 -13.55
N GLY A 548 -7.48 33.91 -14.69
CA GLY A 548 -8.08 32.55 -14.73
C GLY A 548 -9.57 32.52 -14.41
N LYS A 549 -10.26 33.69 -14.45
CA LYS A 549 -11.70 33.82 -14.20
C LYS A 549 -12.47 33.84 -15.52
N THR A 550 -13.74 33.45 -15.48
CA THR A 550 -14.65 33.51 -16.62
C THR A 550 -15.57 34.72 -16.47
N PRO A 551 -15.34 35.84 -17.18
CA PRO A 551 -16.21 36.99 -17.13
C PRO A 551 -17.47 36.76 -18.00
N LEU A 552 -18.63 36.89 -17.38
CA LEU A 552 -19.94 36.84 -17.99
C LEU A 552 -20.53 38.26 -18.00
N PHE A 553 -21.00 38.70 -19.14
CA PHE A 553 -21.59 40.02 -19.34
C PHE A 553 -23.10 39.91 -19.26
N PHE A 554 -23.74 40.88 -18.61
CA PHE A 554 -25.19 40.97 -18.46
C PHE A 554 -25.70 42.33 -18.91
N SER A 555 -26.79 42.30 -19.69
CA SER A 555 -27.45 43.52 -20.18
C SER A 555 -28.96 43.41 -20.04
N CYS A 556 -29.60 44.59 -19.97
CA CYS A 556 -31.04 44.72 -19.91
C CYS A 556 -31.45 45.86 -20.85
N ASN A 557 -32.41 45.64 -21.74
CA ASN A 557 -32.90 46.57 -22.74
C ASN A 557 -31.80 47.28 -23.57
N GLY A 558 -30.76 46.54 -23.96
CA GLY A 558 -29.67 47.07 -24.76
C GLY A 558 -28.62 47.88 -23.96
N GLU A 559 -28.78 48.03 -22.65
CA GLU A 559 -27.78 48.65 -21.77
C GLU A 559 -26.99 47.61 -21.03
N LEU A 560 -25.66 47.77 -20.97
CA LEU A 560 -24.78 46.90 -20.20
C LEU A 560 -24.95 47.14 -18.69
N TYR A 561 -25.30 46.11 -17.92
CA TYR A 561 -25.43 46.17 -16.47
C TYR A 561 -24.10 45.89 -15.77
N GLY A 562 -23.25 45.06 -16.37
CA GLY A 562 -21.92 44.78 -15.82
C GLY A 562 -21.36 43.41 -16.20
N ILE A 563 -20.33 43.06 -15.48
CA ILE A 563 -19.64 41.76 -15.55
C ILE A 563 -19.74 41.03 -14.22
N ILE A 564 -20.07 39.74 -14.25
CA ILE A 564 -19.90 38.82 -13.14
C ILE A 564 -18.83 37.82 -13.53
N ALA A 565 -17.74 37.77 -12.77
CA ALA A 565 -16.68 36.79 -12.98
C ALA A 565 -16.93 35.58 -12.12
N VAL A 566 -16.84 34.41 -12.75
CA VAL A 566 -16.98 33.10 -12.08
C VAL A 566 -15.70 32.33 -12.25
N ALA A 567 -15.22 31.71 -11.18
CA ALA A 567 -14.03 30.86 -11.22
C ALA A 567 -14.16 29.67 -10.28
N ASP A 568 -13.52 28.58 -10.65
CA ASP A 568 -13.29 27.48 -9.75
C ASP A 568 -12.10 27.82 -8.85
N THR A 569 -12.36 27.98 -7.57
CA THR A 569 -11.40 28.50 -6.60
C THR A 569 -10.41 27.43 -6.15
N ILE A 570 -9.13 27.81 -5.99
CA ILE A 570 -8.09 26.92 -5.45
C ILE A 570 -8.45 26.59 -3.99
N LYS A 571 -8.34 25.29 -3.60
CA LYS A 571 -8.54 24.88 -2.20
C LYS A 571 -7.49 25.53 -1.30
N GLU A 572 -7.85 25.90 -0.09
CA GLU A 572 -6.96 26.59 0.85
C GLU A 572 -5.68 25.82 1.15
N ASP A 573 -5.76 24.49 1.20
CA ASP A 573 -4.64 23.61 1.51
C ASP A 573 -3.75 23.29 0.30
N SER A 574 -4.21 23.52 -0.95
CA SER A 574 -3.50 23.14 -2.16
C SER A 574 -2.12 23.78 -2.32
N PRO A 575 -1.94 25.12 -2.12
CA PRO A 575 -0.61 25.71 -2.25
C PRO A 575 0.40 25.16 -1.23
N GLN A 576 -0.05 24.94 0.00
CA GLN A 576 0.79 24.38 1.04
C GLN A 576 1.15 22.91 0.73
N ALA A 577 0.20 22.11 0.31
CA ALA A 577 0.43 20.71 -0.07
C ALA A 577 1.43 20.59 -1.23
N ILE A 578 1.30 21.44 -2.25
CA ILE A 578 2.24 21.50 -3.39
C ILE A 578 3.63 21.90 -2.91
N LYS A 579 3.75 22.90 -2.06
CA LYS A 579 5.02 23.32 -1.47
C LYS A 579 5.69 22.20 -0.69
N GLU A 580 4.92 21.44 0.08
CA GLU A 580 5.43 20.29 0.84
C GLU A 580 5.96 19.18 -0.08
N MET A 581 5.24 18.84 -1.15
CA MET A 581 5.71 17.87 -2.13
C MET A 581 7.02 18.32 -2.80
N ARG A 582 7.14 19.58 -3.17
CA ARG A 582 8.36 20.17 -3.73
C ARG A 582 9.53 20.12 -2.73
N ASN A 583 9.27 20.39 -1.45
CA ASN A 583 10.26 20.29 -0.38
C ASN A 583 10.77 18.83 -0.21
N MET A 584 9.91 17.85 -0.48
CA MET A 584 10.30 16.43 -0.51
C MET A 584 11.14 16.05 -1.75
N GLY A 585 11.41 17.00 -2.68
CA GLY A 585 12.13 16.77 -3.94
C GLY A 585 11.26 16.11 -5.02
N ILE A 586 9.95 16.25 -4.94
CA ILE A 586 8.99 15.72 -5.92
C ILE A 586 8.65 16.84 -6.90
N ARG A 587 8.65 16.53 -8.21
CA ARG A 587 8.20 17.44 -9.26
C ARG A 587 6.66 17.39 -9.32
N VAL A 588 6.03 18.55 -9.24
CA VAL A 588 4.56 18.68 -9.27
C VAL A 588 4.12 19.25 -10.60
N VAL A 589 3.28 18.51 -11.32
CA VAL A 589 2.77 18.84 -12.67
C VAL A 589 1.25 18.99 -12.60
N MET A 590 0.70 20.08 -13.09
CA MET A 590 -0.75 20.24 -13.22
C MET A 590 -1.21 19.86 -14.62
N LEU A 591 -2.26 19.05 -14.71
CA LEU A 591 -2.94 18.68 -15.96
C LEU A 591 -4.31 19.36 -16.01
N THR A 592 -4.69 19.95 -17.16
CA THR A 592 -5.98 20.58 -17.33
C THR A 592 -6.41 20.66 -18.79
N GLY A 593 -7.71 20.59 -19.04
CA GLY A 593 -8.31 20.88 -20.35
C GLY A 593 -8.44 22.37 -20.67
N ASP A 594 -8.15 23.25 -19.71
CA ASP A 594 -8.22 24.69 -19.90
C ASP A 594 -7.23 25.20 -20.97
N ASN A 595 -7.48 26.39 -21.48
CA ASN A 595 -6.53 27.09 -22.33
C ASN A 595 -5.24 27.42 -21.57
N GLU A 596 -4.14 27.56 -22.29
CA GLU A 596 -2.80 27.74 -21.74
C GLU A 596 -2.67 28.95 -20.82
N ARG A 597 -3.37 30.06 -21.12
CA ARG A 597 -3.33 31.31 -20.34
C ARG A 597 -3.93 31.10 -18.94
N THR A 598 -5.14 30.56 -18.87
CA THR A 598 -5.87 30.28 -17.61
C THR A 598 -5.10 29.23 -16.79
N ALA A 599 -4.62 28.16 -17.44
CA ALA A 599 -3.87 27.09 -16.81
C ALA A 599 -2.58 27.60 -16.14
N LYS A 600 -1.81 28.47 -16.83
CA LYS A 600 -0.59 29.08 -16.28
C LYS A 600 -0.88 29.99 -15.08
N ALA A 601 -1.96 30.77 -15.14
CA ALA A 601 -2.35 31.64 -14.03
C ALA A 601 -2.69 30.84 -12.76
N ILE A 602 -3.48 29.78 -12.91
CA ILE A 602 -3.85 28.88 -11.79
C ILE A 602 -2.61 28.13 -11.28
N GLY A 603 -1.78 27.59 -12.18
CA GLY A 603 -0.56 26.88 -11.82
C GLY A 603 0.44 27.75 -11.05
N ALA A 604 0.60 29.00 -11.43
CA ALA A 604 1.44 29.96 -10.72
C ALA A 604 0.91 30.26 -9.30
N LYS A 605 -0.41 30.46 -9.15
CA LYS A 605 -1.07 30.65 -7.84
C LYS A 605 -0.96 29.43 -6.95
N ALA A 606 -1.12 28.24 -7.52
CA ALA A 606 -0.97 26.96 -6.81
C ALA A 606 0.49 26.62 -6.49
N GLY A 607 1.46 27.12 -7.25
CA GLY A 607 2.89 26.92 -7.04
C GLY A 607 3.44 25.61 -7.63
N VAL A 608 2.82 25.06 -8.69
CA VAL A 608 3.31 23.86 -9.39
C VAL A 608 4.59 24.12 -10.18
N ASP A 609 5.36 23.07 -10.49
CA ASP A 609 6.60 23.19 -11.26
C ASP A 609 6.34 23.26 -12.78
N GLU A 610 5.28 22.63 -13.25
CA GLU A 610 4.94 22.54 -14.67
C GLU A 610 3.43 22.50 -14.86
N VAL A 611 2.96 23.09 -15.97
CA VAL A 611 1.55 23.10 -16.37
C VAL A 611 1.46 22.50 -17.77
N ILE A 612 0.58 21.52 -17.95
CA ILE A 612 0.23 20.93 -19.24
C ILE A 612 -1.24 21.24 -19.50
N ALA A 613 -1.47 22.20 -20.39
CA ALA A 613 -2.78 22.76 -20.71
C ALA A 613 -3.38 22.12 -21.98
N GLY A 614 -4.68 22.27 -22.17
CA GLY A 614 -5.41 21.81 -23.38
C GLY A 614 -5.48 20.28 -23.52
N VAL A 615 -5.36 19.55 -22.41
CA VAL A 615 -5.39 18.08 -22.38
C VAL A 615 -6.83 17.60 -22.26
N LEU A 616 -7.36 17.03 -23.33
CA LEU A 616 -8.66 16.36 -23.31
C LEU A 616 -8.63 15.13 -22.37
N PRO A 617 -9.78 14.64 -21.87
CA PRO A 617 -9.85 13.49 -20.98
C PRO A 617 -9.06 12.28 -21.49
N ASP A 618 -9.24 11.92 -22.75
CA ASP A 618 -8.53 10.80 -23.40
C ASP A 618 -7.03 11.05 -23.58
N GLY A 619 -6.59 12.31 -23.59
CA GLY A 619 -5.19 12.71 -23.71
C GLY A 619 -4.40 12.62 -22.40
N LYS A 620 -5.08 12.64 -21.23
CA LYS A 620 -4.41 12.60 -19.93
C LYS A 620 -3.58 11.33 -19.74
N GLU A 621 -4.08 10.20 -20.20
CA GLU A 621 -3.36 8.93 -20.14
C GLU A 621 -2.02 8.99 -20.90
N SER A 622 -2.01 9.57 -22.10
CA SER A 622 -0.80 9.68 -22.91
C SER A 622 0.26 10.55 -22.24
N VAL A 623 -0.16 11.65 -21.58
CA VAL A 623 0.74 12.50 -20.80
C VAL A 623 1.35 11.74 -19.63
N ILE A 624 0.56 10.97 -18.90
CA ILE A 624 1.06 10.12 -17.79
C ILE A 624 2.09 9.12 -18.30
N ARG A 625 1.86 8.47 -19.45
CA ARG A 625 2.83 7.55 -20.06
C ARG A 625 4.16 8.23 -20.39
N GLU A 626 4.13 9.48 -20.87
CA GLU A 626 5.35 10.25 -21.12
C GLU A 626 6.07 10.63 -19.82
N LEU A 627 5.34 11.04 -18.80
CA LEU A 627 5.93 11.36 -17.50
C LEU A 627 6.59 10.12 -16.85
N LYS A 628 6.02 8.92 -17.03
CA LYS A 628 6.58 7.65 -16.52
C LYS A 628 7.95 7.33 -17.12
N LYS A 629 8.28 7.80 -18.30
CA LYS A 629 9.63 7.66 -18.87
C LYS A 629 10.68 8.45 -18.06
N LYS A 630 10.25 9.54 -17.42
CA LYS A 630 11.11 10.43 -16.61
C LYS A 630 11.27 9.99 -15.16
N GLY A 631 10.32 9.22 -14.61
CA GLY A 631 10.35 8.76 -13.21
C GLY A 631 9.07 8.08 -12.78
N ASN A 632 9.01 7.70 -11.50
CA ASN A 632 7.80 7.13 -10.91
C ASN A 632 6.74 8.22 -10.71
N VAL A 633 5.55 8.01 -11.28
CA VAL A 633 4.46 8.99 -11.35
C VAL A 633 3.30 8.59 -10.45
N ILE A 634 2.87 9.53 -9.62
CA ILE A 634 1.52 9.51 -9.03
C ILE A 634 0.62 10.38 -9.90
N MET A 635 -0.57 9.89 -10.26
CA MET A 635 -1.69 10.70 -10.76
C MET A 635 -2.70 10.90 -9.64
N VAL A 636 -3.14 12.13 -9.44
CA VAL A 636 -4.20 12.49 -8.47
C VAL A 636 -5.37 13.10 -9.24
N GLY A 637 -6.55 12.56 -9.05
CA GLY A 637 -7.80 13.03 -9.67
C GLY A 637 -9.02 12.74 -8.81
N ASP A 638 -10.16 13.33 -9.13
CA ASP A 638 -11.40 13.22 -8.35
C ASP A 638 -12.53 12.48 -9.09
N GLY A 639 -12.43 12.31 -10.40
CA GLY A 639 -13.55 11.96 -11.23
C GLY A 639 -13.39 10.76 -12.14
N VAL A 640 -14.51 10.43 -12.76
CA VAL A 640 -14.64 9.39 -13.79
C VAL A 640 -13.74 9.67 -14.99
N ASN A 641 -13.54 10.96 -15.31
CA ASN A 641 -12.72 11.40 -16.45
C ASN A 641 -11.23 11.10 -16.27
N ASP A 642 -10.78 10.87 -15.03
CA ASP A 642 -9.39 10.62 -14.71
C ASP A 642 -9.06 9.12 -14.59
N ALA A 643 -10.07 8.24 -14.59
CA ALA A 643 -9.89 6.80 -14.38
C ALA A 643 -8.82 6.15 -15.32
N PRO A 644 -8.77 6.46 -16.62
CA PRO A 644 -7.71 5.95 -17.49
C PRO A 644 -6.31 6.44 -17.09
N ALA A 645 -6.18 7.71 -16.68
CA ALA A 645 -4.92 8.30 -16.25
C ALA A 645 -4.48 7.75 -14.88
N LEU A 646 -5.41 7.57 -13.93
CA LEU A 646 -5.17 6.95 -12.63
C LEU A 646 -4.64 5.52 -12.79
N THR A 647 -5.28 4.71 -13.64
CA THR A 647 -4.87 3.32 -13.90
C THR A 647 -3.52 3.25 -14.62
N SER A 648 -3.23 4.21 -15.52
CA SER A 648 -1.98 4.22 -16.29
C SER A 648 -0.77 4.67 -15.48
N ALA A 649 -0.94 5.41 -14.39
CA ALA A 649 0.14 5.86 -13.51
C ALA A 649 0.85 4.69 -12.80
N ASP A 650 1.97 4.95 -12.11
CA ASP A 650 2.56 3.96 -11.22
C ASP A 650 1.75 3.80 -9.94
N ILE A 651 1.09 4.88 -9.53
CA ILE A 651 0.09 4.93 -8.46
C ILE A 651 -0.99 5.94 -8.86
N GLY A 652 -2.24 5.50 -8.87
CA GLY A 652 -3.42 6.37 -8.96
C GLY A 652 -3.91 6.73 -7.56
N ILE A 653 -4.18 8.01 -7.31
CA ILE A 653 -4.79 8.50 -6.06
C ILE A 653 -6.12 9.15 -6.39
N ALA A 654 -7.22 8.61 -5.88
CA ALA A 654 -8.52 9.26 -5.91
C ALA A 654 -8.68 10.17 -4.69
N ILE A 655 -9.10 11.41 -4.91
CA ILE A 655 -9.33 12.42 -3.87
C ILE A 655 -10.82 12.67 -3.70
N GLY A 656 -11.32 12.55 -2.45
CA GLY A 656 -12.75 12.63 -2.15
C GLY A 656 -13.51 11.33 -2.42
N ALA A 657 -14.50 11.01 -1.62
CA ALA A 657 -15.29 9.78 -1.71
C ALA A 657 -16.37 9.79 -2.82
N GLY A 658 -16.21 10.63 -3.88
CA GLY A 658 -17.33 11.06 -4.71
C GLY A 658 -17.76 10.15 -5.85
N ALA A 659 -16.90 9.31 -6.43
CA ALA A 659 -17.25 8.49 -7.58
C ALA A 659 -16.71 7.06 -7.46
N ASP A 660 -17.61 6.08 -7.47
CA ASP A 660 -17.26 4.66 -7.39
C ASP A 660 -16.22 4.25 -8.45
N VAL A 661 -16.35 4.79 -9.67
CA VAL A 661 -15.41 4.50 -10.79
C VAL A 661 -14.00 5.02 -10.51
N ALA A 662 -13.85 6.20 -9.89
CA ALA A 662 -12.53 6.72 -9.53
C ALA A 662 -11.92 5.91 -8.37
N ILE A 663 -12.75 5.52 -7.40
CA ILE A 663 -12.35 4.63 -6.32
C ILE A 663 -11.85 3.31 -6.91
N ASP A 664 -12.55 2.71 -7.87
CA ASP A 664 -12.14 1.43 -8.47
C ASP A 664 -10.83 1.53 -9.26
N ALA A 665 -10.61 2.62 -9.97
CA ALA A 665 -9.43 2.85 -10.80
C ALA A 665 -8.17 3.20 -9.99
N ALA A 666 -8.31 3.74 -8.77
CA ALA A 666 -7.20 4.21 -7.97
C ALA A 666 -6.53 3.11 -7.13
N ASP A 667 -5.25 3.27 -6.85
CA ASP A 667 -4.46 2.45 -5.91
C ASP A 667 -4.56 2.94 -4.46
N VAL A 668 -4.80 4.24 -4.28
CA VAL A 668 -4.94 4.91 -2.99
C VAL A 668 -6.20 5.78 -3.04
N VAL A 669 -7.01 5.72 -1.99
CA VAL A 669 -8.22 6.53 -1.86
C VAL A 669 -8.06 7.47 -0.68
N LEU A 670 -8.23 8.76 -0.91
CA LEU A 670 -8.27 9.80 0.10
C LEU A 670 -9.75 10.11 0.39
N MET A 671 -10.20 9.76 1.58
CA MET A 671 -11.61 9.94 1.99
C MET A 671 -12.01 11.42 2.08
N LYS A 672 -11.04 12.28 2.36
CA LYS A 672 -11.21 13.72 2.41
C LYS A 672 -10.86 14.35 1.07
N SER A 673 -11.59 15.41 0.71
CA SER A 673 -11.27 16.19 -0.49
C SER A 673 -10.15 17.22 -0.21
N ARG A 674 -9.04 16.79 0.44
CA ARG A 674 -7.90 17.64 0.80
C ARG A 674 -6.64 17.21 0.08
N LEU A 675 -6.01 18.17 -0.61
CA LEU A 675 -4.75 17.88 -1.30
C LEU A 675 -3.59 17.61 -0.32
N SER A 676 -3.66 18.13 0.90
CA SER A 676 -2.69 17.91 1.98
C SER A 676 -2.56 16.43 2.41
N ASP A 677 -3.52 15.58 2.10
CA ASP A 677 -3.46 14.15 2.36
C ASP A 677 -2.55 13.41 1.37
N VAL A 678 -2.25 13.99 0.19
CA VAL A 678 -1.28 13.43 -0.77
C VAL A 678 0.14 13.43 -0.20
N PRO A 679 0.73 14.57 0.25
CA PRO A 679 2.03 14.54 0.92
C PRO A 679 2.01 13.71 2.21
N ALA A 680 0.90 13.65 2.94
CA ALA A 680 0.75 12.81 4.13
C ALA A 680 0.84 11.31 3.78
N ALA A 681 0.19 10.85 2.70
CA ALA A 681 0.28 9.48 2.18
C ALA A 681 1.73 9.12 1.79
N ILE A 682 2.43 10.04 1.12
CA ILE A 682 3.83 9.84 0.72
C ILE A 682 4.75 9.74 1.97
N ARG A 683 4.54 10.58 2.99
CA ARG A 683 5.29 10.52 4.26
C ARG A 683 5.07 9.22 4.99
N LEU A 684 3.81 8.79 5.11
CA LEU A 684 3.46 7.53 5.76
C LEU A 684 4.10 6.34 5.05
N SER A 685 4.04 6.31 3.72
CA SER A 685 4.70 5.29 2.92
C SER A 685 6.22 5.28 3.14
N ARG A 686 6.89 6.45 3.09
CA ARG A 686 8.32 6.57 3.35
C ARG A 686 8.72 6.13 4.76
N ALA A 687 7.91 6.50 5.77
CA ALA A 687 8.13 6.08 7.16
C ALA A 687 8.01 4.57 7.31
N THR A 688 7.00 3.96 6.65
CA THR A 688 6.79 2.51 6.65
C THR A 688 7.94 1.80 5.94
N LEU A 689 8.40 2.28 4.79
CA LEU A 689 9.55 1.73 4.08
C LEU A 689 10.84 1.82 4.92
N ARG A 690 11.10 2.96 5.57
CA ARG A 690 12.25 3.11 6.48
C ARG A 690 12.17 2.10 7.61
N ASN A 691 11.02 1.95 8.23
CA ASN A 691 10.80 0.98 9.30
C ASN A 691 11.05 -0.46 8.83
N ILE A 692 10.60 -0.82 7.61
CA ILE A 692 10.89 -2.12 7.00
C ILE A 692 12.40 -2.33 6.84
N HIS A 693 13.13 -1.33 6.32
CA HIS A 693 14.58 -1.42 6.15
C HIS A 693 15.31 -1.56 7.49
N GLU A 694 14.90 -0.80 8.50
CA GLU A 694 15.42 -0.92 9.87
C GLU A 694 15.17 -2.33 10.44
N ASN A 695 13.96 -2.86 10.28
CA ASN A 695 13.59 -4.20 10.72
C ASN A 695 14.43 -5.28 10.03
N LEU A 696 14.59 -5.18 8.70
CA LEU A 696 15.40 -6.11 7.92
C LEU A 696 16.87 -6.01 8.32
N PHE A 697 17.41 -4.81 8.50
CA PHE A 697 18.79 -4.61 8.96
C PHE A 697 19.03 -5.32 10.30
N TRP A 698 18.18 -5.09 11.30
CA TRP A 698 18.33 -5.74 12.60
C TRP A 698 18.15 -7.25 12.50
N ALA A 699 17.19 -7.74 11.72
CA ALA A 699 16.99 -9.18 11.53
C ALA A 699 18.21 -9.88 10.90
N PHE A 700 18.97 -9.21 10.05
CA PHE A 700 20.19 -9.75 9.45
C PHE A 700 21.42 -9.60 10.32
N ILE A 701 21.63 -8.45 10.97
CA ILE A 701 22.86 -8.18 11.72
C ILE A 701 23.03 -9.13 12.89
N TYR A 702 21.91 -9.50 13.56
CA TYR A 702 21.95 -10.51 14.62
C TYR A 702 22.50 -11.87 14.14
N ASN A 703 22.11 -12.28 12.93
CA ASN A 703 22.59 -13.54 12.35
C ASN A 703 24.04 -13.44 11.86
N ILE A 704 24.43 -12.32 11.24
CA ILE A 704 25.78 -12.09 10.72
C ILE A 704 26.82 -12.13 11.86
N ILE A 705 26.49 -11.56 13.00
CA ILE A 705 27.37 -11.56 14.18
C ILE A 705 27.22 -12.88 14.97
N GLY A 706 26.00 -13.35 15.12
CA GLY A 706 25.67 -14.50 15.98
C GLY A 706 26.18 -15.84 15.44
N ILE A 707 26.10 -16.08 14.11
CA ILE A 707 26.51 -17.35 13.52
C ILE A 707 28.02 -17.63 13.73
N PRO A 708 28.96 -16.69 13.40
CA PRO A 708 30.37 -16.91 13.69
C PRO A 708 30.67 -17.09 15.18
N LEU A 709 29.99 -16.34 16.05
CA LEU A 709 30.15 -16.48 17.50
C LEU A 709 29.66 -17.85 18.00
N ALA A 710 28.51 -18.32 17.51
CA ALA A 710 27.94 -19.63 17.81
C ALA A 710 28.81 -20.78 17.27
N ALA A 711 29.35 -20.62 16.06
CA ALA A 711 30.28 -21.57 15.46
C ALA A 711 31.61 -21.69 16.23
N GLY A 712 31.90 -20.71 17.11
CA GLY A 712 33.12 -20.76 17.93
C GLY A 712 34.34 -20.15 17.25
N VAL A 713 34.19 -19.34 16.20
CA VAL A 713 35.32 -18.71 15.46
C VAL A 713 36.23 -17.91 16.40
N PHE A 714 35.65 -17.29 17.41
CA PHE A 714 36.38 -16.45 18.38
C PHE A 714 36.91 -17.18 19.62
N ILE A 715 36.69 -18.47 19.75
CA ILE A 715 37.13 -19.25 20.93
C ILE A 715 38.64 -19.26 21.04
N SER A 716 39.34 -19.50 19.92
CA SER A 716 40.82 -19.57 19.90
C SER A 716 41.50 -18.25 20.18
N VAL A 717 40.84 -17.10 19.84
CA VAL A 717 41.43 -15.75 19.94
C VAL A 717 40.98 -15.03 21.22
N LEU A 718 39.70 -15.12 21.58
CA LEU A 718 39.07 -14.33 22.65
C LEU A 718 38.52 -15.20 23.80
N GLY A 719 38.56 -16.50 23.69
CA GLY A 719 37.96 -17.45 24.66
C GLY A 719 36.42 -17.37 24.73
N TRP A 720 35.76 -16.61 23.82
CA TRP A 720 34.32 -16.40 23.88
C TRP A 720 33.56 -17.62 23.39
N GLN A 721 32.75 -18.15 24.28
CA GLN A 721 31.88 -19.29 23.97
C GLN A 721 30.42 -18.89 24.11
N LEU A 722 29.61 -19.17 23.06
CA LEU A 722 28.16 -18.96 23.11
C LEU A 722 27.48 -20.28 23.49
N ASN A 723 26.78 -20.25 24.63
CA ASN A 723 25.92 -21.35 25.02
C ASN A 723 24.62 -21.35 24.20
N PRO A 724 24.07 -22.50 23.75
CA PRO A 724 22.81 -22.60 23.00
C PRO A 724 21.62 -21.88 23.68
N MET A 725 21.59 -21.80 25.00
CA MET A 725 20.54 -21.09 25.74
C MET A 725 20.56 -19.57 25.47
N PHE A 726 21.76 -18.96 25.51
CA PHE A 726 21.87 -17.52 25.18
C PHE A 726 21.57 -17.24 23.72
N ALA A 727 21.90 -18.16 22.81
CA ALA A 727 21.53 -18.09 21.41
C ALA A 727 20.00 -18.04 21.22
N ALA A 728 19.26 -18.90 21.93
CA ALA A 728 17.79 -18.93 21.89
C ALA A 728 17.17 -17.67 22.51
N ALA A 729 17.74 -17.13 23.58
CA ALA A 729 17.28 -15.89 24.19
C ALA A 729 17.48 -14.69 23.26
N ALA A 730 18.66 -14.55 22.63
CA ALA A 730 18.97 -13.50 21.66
C ALA A 730 18.02 -13.53 20.47
N MET A 731 17.69 -14.71 19.95
CA MET A 731 16.74 -14.89 18.85
C MET A 731 15.32 -14.43 19.24
N SER A 732 14.85 -14.79 20.44
CA SER A 732 13.52 -14.36 20.91
C SER A 732 13.45 -12.84 21.06
N LEU A 733 14.52 -12.21 21.54
CA LEU A 733 14.63 -10.75 21.69
C LEU A 733 14.67 -10.03 20.33
N SER A 734 15.31 -10.64 19.32
CA SER A 734 15.32 -10.12 17.94
C SER A 734 13.91 -9.98 17.37
N SER A 735 13.07 -10.99 17.51
CA SER A 735 11.67 -10.94 17.04
C SER A 735 10.86 -9.88 17.78
N PHE A 736 11.05 -9.75 19.09
CA PHE A 736 10.40 -8.73 19.90
C PHE A 736 10.82 -7.30 19.47
N SER A 737 12.09 -7.07 19.18
CA SER A 737 12.60 -5.75 18.77
C SER A 737 12.02 -5.31 17.43
N VAL A 738 11.91 -6.21 16.46
CA VAL A 738 11.32 -5.94 15.13
C VAL A 738 9.85 -5.50 15.26
N VAL A 739 9.08 -6.22 16.07
CA VAL A 739 7.66 -5.86 16.26
C VAL A 739 7.50 -4.54 17.01
N THR A 740 8.30 -4.32 18.06
CA THR A 740 8.29 -3.08 18.81
C THR A 740 8.65 -1.89 17.92
N ASN A 741 9.64 -2.06 17.03
CA ASN A 741 10.00 -1.02 16.07
C ASN A 741 8.85 -0.74 15.09
N ALA A 742 8.17 -1.78 14.59
CA ALA A 742 7.01 -1.59 13.71
C ALA A 742 5.85 -0.86 14.42
N LEU A 743 5.56 -1.19 15.68
CA LEU A 743 4.53 -0.51 16.47
C LEU A 743 4.85 0.97 16.74
N ARG A 744 6.13 1.39 16.63
CA ARG A 744 6.53 2.81 16.72
C ARG A 744 5.87 3.67 15.66
N LEU A 745 5.47 3.09 14.50
CA LEU A 745 4.71 3.79 13.46
C LEU A 745 3.37 4.33 13.96
N ASN A 746 2.76 3.76 15.02
CA ASN A 746 1.52 4.27 15.59
C ASN A 746 1.65 5.69 16.18
N PHE A 747 2.87 6.13 16.47
CA PHE A 747 3.18 7.48 16.98
C PHE A 747 3.66 8.43 15.86
N PHE A 748 3.61 8.00 14.61
CA PHE A 748 4.07 8.80 13.48
C PHE A 748 3.04 9.89 13.13
N ARG A 749 3.49 11.14 13.05
CA ARG A 749 2.68 12.30 12.66
C ARG A 749 2.84 12.57 11.15
N MET A 750 1.89 12.10 10.34
CA MET A 750 2.00 12.14 8.88
C MET A 750 1.80 13.55 8.28
N HIS A 751 1.13 14.46 9.00
CA HIS A 751 0.93 15.85 8.55
C HIS A 751 2.04 16.81 9.02
N ASP A 752 3.06 16.30 9.73
CA ASP A 752 4.22 17.10 10.16
C ASP A 752 5.28 17.16 9.06
N SER A 753 5.40 18.34 8.42
CA SER A 753 6.38 18.59 7.35
C SER A 753 7.81 18.86 7.86
N GLY A 754 8.00 19.07 9.16
CA GLY A 754 9.30 19.45 9.73
C GLY A 754 10.41 18.41 9.59
N ARG A 755 10.07 17.18 9.21
CA ARG A 755 11.00 16.05 9.02
C ARG A 755 11.14 15.60 7.57
N ASP A 756 10.69 16.42 6.63
CA ASP A 756 10.76 16.08 5.22
C ASP A 756 12.20 16.10 4.72
N HIS A 757 12.59 15.08 3.98
CA HIS A 757 13.89 14.97 3.35
C HIS A 757 13.74 14.87 1.82
N LYS A 758 14.56 15.62 1.10
CA LYS A 758 14.60 15.53 -0.36
C LYS A 758 15.02 14.14 -0.82
N ILE A 759 14.33 13.60 -1.81
CA ILE A 759 14.74 12.35 -2.46
C ILE A 759 16.08 12.60 -3.18
N LYS A 760 17.08 11.74 -2.90
CA LYS A 760 18.36 11.77 -3.63
C LYS A 760 18.26 11.20 -5.07
N ASN A 761 17.10 10.69 -5.47
CA ASN A 761 16.91 10.13 -6.80
C ASN A 761 16.84 11.26 -7.83
N LYS A 762 17.88 11.33 -8.66
CA LYS A 762 17.83 12.15 -9.87
C LYS A 762 16.71 11.60 -10.76
N LEU A 763 15.77 12.47 -11.16
CA LEU A 763 14.90 12.19 -12.31
C LEU A 763 15.83 11.67 -13.42
N LYS A 764 15.42 10.61 -14.10
CA LYS A 764 16.12 10.20 -15.32
C LYS A 764 16.07 11.43 -16.22
N THR A 765 17.17 12.14 -16.34
CA THR A 765 17.34 13.08 -17.43
C THR A 765 17.18 12.21 -18.67
N VAL A 766 16.02 12.27 -19.30
CA VAL A 766 15.90 11.94 -20.70
C VAL A 766 16.77 13.02 -21.34
N THR A 767 18.08 12.75 -21.42
CA THR A 767 18.88 13.43 -22.41
C THR A 767 18.11 13.23 -23.70
N GLU A 768 17.93 14.28 -24.47
CA GLU A 768 17.36 14.30 -25.84
C GLU A 768 18.10 13.35 -26.80
N LYS A 769 18.37 12.13 -26.38
CA LYS A 769 19.08 11.08 -27.11
C LYS A 769 18.23 9.86 -27.41
N GLU A 770 16.91 9.98 -27.26
CA GLU A 770 15.95 9.12 -27.97
C GLU A 770 15.02 9.99 -28.80
N THR A 771 15.58 10.90 -29.62
CA THR A 771 15.02 11.17 -30.93
C THR A 771 14.85 9.79 -31.57
N LYS A 772 13.62 9.39 -31.94
CA LYS A 772 13.37 8.27 -32.81
C LYS A 772 14.42 8.32 -33.92
N THR A 773 15.45 7.54 -33.81
CA THR A 773 16.31 7.29 -34.95
C THR A 773 15.47 6.46 -35.91
N MET A 774 14.99 7.12 -36.95
CA MET A 774 14.36 6.42 -38.05
C MET A 774 15.50 5.77 -38.85
N GLU A 775 15.43 4.48 -39.02
CA GLU A 775 16.34 3.77 -39.92
C GLU A 775 15.66 3.59 -41.26
N LYS A 776 16.32 3.99 -42.34
CA LYS A 776 15.91 3.73 -43.71
C LYS A 776 16.95 2.87 -44.38
N THR A 777 16.49 1.80 -45.04
CA THR A 777 17.35 0.90 -45.81
C THR A 777 17.21 1.21 -47.29
N LEU A 778 18.28 1.69 -47.90
CA LEU A 778 18.33 1.96 -49.35
C LEU A 778 18.95 0.76 -50.09
N LYS A 779 18.30 0.28 -51.12
CA LYS A 779 18.90 -0.68 -52.09
C LYS A 779 19.59 0.09 -53.21
N ILE A 780 20.87 -0.15 -53.42
CA ILE A 780 21.72 0.61 -54.31
C ILE A 780 22.38 -0.32 -55.30
N GLU A 781 22.17 -0.05 -56.58
CA GLU A 781 22.80 -0.76 -57.67
C GLU A 781 24.04 -0.02 -58.19
N GLY A 782 25.03 -0.77 -58.67
CA GLY A 782 26.27 -0.26 -59.25
C GLY A 782 27.46 -0.23 -58.28
N MET A 783 27.32 -0.60 -57.01
CA MET A 783 28.44 -0.72 -56.07
C MET A 783 29.20 -2.04 -56.23
N MET A 784 30.46 -1.99 -56.70
CA MET A 784 31.24 -3.20 -56.99
C MET A 784 32.39 -3.47 -56.00
N CYS A 785 32.74 -2.53 -55.15
CA CYS A 785 33.88 -2.68 -54.25
C CYS A 785 33.78 -1.76 -53.00
N GLY A 786 34.66 -1.98 -52.01
CA GLY A 786 34.70 -1.18 -50.78
C GLY A 786 34.98 0.32 -50.97
N HIS A 787 35.51 0.72 -52.16
CA HIS A 787 35.68 2.14 -52.46
C HIS A 787 34.35 2.81 -52.79
N CYS A 788 33.44 2.05 -53.46
CA CYS A 788 32.07 2.47 -53.73
C CYS A 788 31.28 2.66 -52.41
N GLU A 789 31.44 1.75 -51.43
CA GLU A 789 30.84 1.89 -50.12
C GLU A 789 31.22 3.21 -49.44
N MET A 790 32.53 3.58 -49.51
CA MET A 790 33.03 4.77 -48.88
C MET A 790 32.50 6.05 -49.52
N HIS A 791 32.29 6.08 -50.86
CA HIS A 791 31.72 7.21 -51.58
C HIS A 791 30.27 7.42 -51.24
N VAL A 792 29.47 6.36 -51.26
CA VAL A 792 28.05 6.39 -50.91
C VAL A 792 27.89 6.77 -49.42
N LYS A 793 28.66 6.17 -48.54
CA LYS A 793 28.65 6.50 -47.12
C LYS A 793 28.94 7.98 -46.87
N LYS A 794 30.00 8.53 -47.49
CA LYS A 794 30.39 9.93 -47.32
C LYS A 794 29.31 10.89 -47.86
N ALA A 795 28.69 10.55 -48.98
CA ALA A 795 27.62 11.36 -49.54
C ALA A 795 26.35 11.39 -48.67
N LEU A 796 25.96 10.25 -48.10
CA LEU A 796 24.82 10.16 -47.22
C LEU A 796 25.09 10.80 -45.86
N GLU A 797 26.27 10.62 -45.27
CA GLU A 797 26.67 11.26 -44.01
C GLU A 797 26.87 12.79 -44.12
N ALA A 798 27.04 13.34 -45.34
CA ALA A 798 27.11 14.79 -45.61
C ALA A 798 25.72 15.48 -45.52
N LEU A 799 24.62 14.75 -45.52
CA LEU A 799 23.28 15.30 -45.43
C LEU A 799 22.95 15.69 -44.00
N ASP A 800 22.48 16.93 -43.82
CA ASP A 800 22.04 17.43 -42.51
C ASP A 800 20.83 16.62 -41.99
N GLY A 801 21.06 15.90 -40.90
CA GLY A 801 20.06 15.02 -40.31
C GLY A 801 20.39 13.53 -40.38
N VAL A 802 21.46 13.13 -41.09
CA VAL A 802 22.01 11.78 -41.06
C VAL A 802 22.98 11.65 -39.89
N LYS A 803 22.74 10.65 -39.00
CA LYS A 803 23.57 10.42 -37.83
C LYS A 803 24.67 9.38 -38.07
N LYS A 804 24.34 8.35 -38.83
CA LYS A 804 25.24 7.23 -39.16
C LYS A 804 24.74 6.54 -40.43
N THR A 805 25.68 6.06 -41.24
CA THR A 805 25.38 5.25 -42.43
C THR A 805 26.23 3.98 -42.46
N GLU A 806 25.63 2.83 -42.66
CA GLU A 806 26.32 1.55 -42.88
C GLU A 806 26.02 1.08 -44.31
N VAL A 807 27.06 1.00 -45.16
CA VAL A 807 26.94 0.65 -46.58
C VAL A 807 27.67 -0.66 -46.83
N SER A 808 27.04 -1.57 -47.62
CA SER A 808 27.62 -2.83 -47.98
C SER A 808 27.45 -3.10 -49.51
N HIS A 809 28.55 -3.21 -50.25
CA HIS A 809 28.55 -3.57 -51.67
C HIS A 809 28.18 -5.05 -51.88
N LYS A 810 28.39 -5.93 -50.85
CA LYS A 810 28.06 -7.36 -50.95
C LYS A 810 26.57 -7.59 -50.93
N THR A 811 25.81 -6.77 -50.17
CA THR A 811 24.35 -6.86 -50.11
C THR A 811 23.65 -5.83 -50.99
N GLY A 812 24.36 -4.87 -51.55
CA GLY A 812 23.80 -3.78 -52.37
C GLY A 812 22.94 -2.84 -51.51
N THR A 813 23.22 -2.68 -50.20
CA THR A 813 22.36 -1.90 -49.29
C THR A 813 23.13 -0.84 -48.54
N ALA A 814 22.44 0.27 -48.22
CA ALA A 814 22.89 1.29 -47.27
C ALA A 814 21.81 1.49 -46.18
N VAL A 815 22.14 1.23 -44.92
CA VAL A 815 21.30 1.51 -43.78
C VAL A 815 21.65 2.90 -43.24
N VAL A 816 20.67 3.81 -43.27
CA VAL A 816 20.84 5.22 -42.87
C VAL A 816 20.06 5.48 -41.60
N THR A 817 20.77 5.83 -40.54
CA THR A 817 20.17 6.22 -39.26
C THR A 817 19.98 7.75 -39.26
N LEU A 818 18.70 8.19 -39.20
CA LEU A 818 18.32 9.60 -39.31
C LEU A 818 18.03 10.19 -37.93
N ALA A 819 18.51 11.41 -37.69
CA ALA A 819 18.18 12.20 -36.48
C ALA A 819 16.93 13.08 -36.69
N LYS A 820 16.56 13.36 -37.94
CA LYS A 820 15.30 14.03 -38.34
C LYS A 820 14.79 13.40 -39.64
N GLU A 821 13.53 13.56 -39.92
CA GLU A 821 12.92 13.00 -41.15
C GLU A 821 13.51 13.70 -42.39
N ILE A 822 14.10 12.91 -43.29
CA ILE A 822 14.65 13.36 -44.57
C ILE A 822 13.79 12.69 -45.67
N SER A 823 13.36 13.45 -46.68
CA SER A 823 12.57 12.91 -47.76
C SER A 823 13.44 11.95 -48.62
N ASP A 824 12.81 10.90 -49.11
CA ASP A 824 13.45 9.85 -49.91
C ASP A 824 14.12 10.40 -51.17
N ASP A 825 13.61 11.51 -51.74
CA ASP A 825 14.20 12.16 -52.91
C ASP A 825 15.56 12.79 -52.63
N PHE A 826 15.80 13.30 -51.42
CA PHE A 826 17.13 13.83 -51.03
C PHE A 826 18.12 12.69 -50.86
N LEU A 827 17.72 11.57 -50.29
CA LEU A 827 18.57 10.40 -50.11
C LEU A 827 18.94 9.79 -51.48
N LYS A 828 17.94 9.64 -52.39
CA LYS A 828 18.16 9.18 -53.75
C LYS A 828 19.09 10.08 -54.53
N LYS A 829 18.93 11.40 -54.45
CA LYS A 829 19.78 12.38 -55.14
C LYS A 829 21.24 12.34 -54.63
N ALA A 830 21.46 12.24 -53.33
CA ALA A 830 22.84 12.17 -52.78
C ALA A 830 23.59 10.92 -53.28
N VAL A 831 22.92 9.80 -53.45
CA VAL A 831 23.49 8.56 -54.00
C VAL A 831 23.68 8.66 -55.54
N ALA A 832 22.69 9.25 -56.23
CA ALA A 832 22.76 9.45 -57.70
C ALA A 832 23.90 10.41 -58.10
N ASP A 833 24.17 11.44 -57.33
CA ASP A 833 25.26 12.41 -57.55
C ASP A 833 26.66 11.75 -57.45
N GLN A 834 26.74 10.54 -56.86
CA GLN A 834 27.95 9.71 -56.83
C GLN A 834 28.00 8.65 -57.93
N GLY A 835 27.04 8.66 -58.87
CA GLY A 835 27.02 7.75 -59.99
C GLY A 835 26.38 6.36 -59.70
N TYR A 836 25.61 6.22 -58.58
CA TYR A 836 24.91 5.00 -58.22
C TYR A 836 23.38 5.18 -58.25
N GLN A 837 22.65 4.11 -58.45
CA GLN A 837 21.18 4.16 -58.53
C GLN A 837 20.53 3.54 -57.29
N VAL A 838 19.59 4.25 -56.65
CA VAL A 838 18.76 3.70 -55.58
C VAL A 838 17.49 3.10 -56.19
N THR A 839 17.28 1.81 -55.99
CA THR A 839 16.16 1.07 -56.57
C THR A 839 14.97 0.99 -55.63
N ASP A 840 15.20 0.97 -54.30
CA ASP A 840 14.16 0.85 -53.27
C ASP A 840 14.63 1.53 -51.99
N ILE A 841 13.65 2.04 -51.22
CA ILE A 841 13.88 2.59 -49.88
C ILE A 841 12.78 2.02 -48.95
N GLN A 842 13.22 1.34 -47.91
CA GLN A 842 12.34 0.71 -46.90
C GLN A 842 12.54 1.36 -45.51
#